data_0b16476a7099ba242b593cd974bbd170
#
_entry.id   0b16476a7099ba242b593cd974bbd170
#
_cell.length_a   1.000
_cell.length_b   1.000
_cell.length_c   1.000
_cell.angle_alpha   90.00
_cell.angle_beta   90.00
_cell.angle_gamma   90.00
#
_symmetry.space_group_name_H-M   'P 1'
#
loop_
_entity.id
_entity.type
_entity.pdbx_description
1 polymer ?
#
loop_
_entity_poly.entity_id
_entity_poly.type
_entity_poly.pdbx_seq_one_letter_code
_entity_poly.pdbx_strand_id
1 'polypeptide(L)'
;MTQSLFELEQKTDFIRRHIGPGEEDLRALLAVVGAESLDDLIEQTVPAAIRRPGPLGIGASMTEVEALAKLKGYAAQNKVAKSYIGMGYHDTHVPHVILRNVLENPGWYTAYTPYQPELAQGRLEALLNFQQLTLDLTGMDLASASLLDEATAAAEAMALAKRMAKSKSHLFFVADDVHPQVIDVVKERAVHFGFDVAVGPAEQACAEEVFGALFQYPTTTGEVKDLRALIAAVQAQKGLACVSADILSLLLLKSPGELGADVVLGSAQRFGVPMGYGGPHAAFFATRDAYKRSMPGRIIGVSKDARGKAALRMAMQTREQHIRREKANSNICTAQVLLANMASFYAVYHGPVGLKTIASRVHRLTTILALGLKAKGLALKHASWFDTLTVLTAGKSELIAKAEGLGINLRADLDGAVGVSLSETTTRGDVAELFELFLGTGHGLDIEALDKAAQVHHAIPQDLLRTDAVLTHEVFNKYHSETEMLRYIHRLEAKDLALNYAMISLGSCTMKLNATAEMIPVTWPEFGKLHPFAPLAQAKGYQLLLADLENWLVKVTGYDAVCMQPNSGAQGEYAGLLAIKKYHESRGEGHRDICLIPASAHGTNPASAQMAGLRVIVTACDKSGNVDLDDLRAKAAEAGDQLSCLMVTYPSTHGVYEETIKEVCDIVHQHGGQVYLDGANMNAQVGLTAPGFIGADVSHLNLHKTFAIPHGGGGPGMGPIGVKKHLAPFVAGHAVVKTDKESRNNGAVSAAPFGSASILPISWMYIAMLGDEGLKKSTQVAILNANYLAKKLGESFPVLYSGRNGRVAHECILDIRPLKEASGISEMDVAKRLMDYGFHAPTMSFPVAGTLMVEPTESESKRELDRFVEAMTAIRAEIAKVQDGHWSLADNPLVHAPHTQDDVMDAEWNRGYSRAEAVFPSDAVRAAKLWPSVNRIDDVYGDRNLFCSCIPTEDYAK
;
A
#
# COMPACT_ATOMS: atom_id res chain seq x y z
N MET A 1 -22.89 42.45 -16.63
CA MET A 1 -21.82 41.41 -16.61
C MET A 1 -21.50 41.07 -18.05
N THR A 2 -20.28 41.37 -18.48
CA THR A 2 -19.80 41.10 -19.84
C THR A 2 -18.79 39.94 -19.80
N GLN A 3 -19.21 38.81 -19.22
CA GLN A 3 -18.38 37.58 -19.26
C GLN A 3 -18.44 37.01 -20.69
N SER A 4 -17.32 36.62 -21.19
CA SER A 4 -17.20 35.90 -22.47
C SER A 4 -17.85 34.52 -22.35
N LEU A 5 -18.22 33.90 -23.50
CA LEU A 5 -18.74 32.55 -23.50
C LEU A 5 -17.70 31.56 -22.92
N PHE A 6 -16.42 31.77 -23.24
CA PHE A 6 -15.31 30.97 -22.70
C PHE A 6 -15.26 30.99 -21.16
N GLU A 7 -15.45 32.17 -20.54
CA GLU A 7 -15.51 32.27 -19.08
C GLU A 7 -16.76 31.58 -18.51
N LEU A 8 -17.90 31.65 -19.22
CA LEU A 8 -19.13 30.99 -18.81
C LEU A 8 -19.09 29.46 -18.96
N GLU A 9 -18.27 28.93 -19.86
CA GLU A 9 -18.04 27.48 -20.03
C GLU A 9 -17.30 26.85 -18.84
N GLN A 10 -16.62 27.65 -18.02
CA GLN A 10 -15.92 27.23 -16.78
C GLN A 10 -15.01 26.01 -16.97
N LYS A 11 -14.23 25.97 -18.05
CA LYS A 11 -13.32 24.84 -18.36
C LYS A 11 -12.28 24.58 -17.26
N THR A 12 -11.97 25.58 -16.45
CA THR A 12 -11.02 25.50 -15.32
C THR A 12 -11.71 25.33 -13.97
N ASP A 13 -13.02 25.01 -13.94
CA ASP A 13 -13.79 24.95 -12.70
C ASP A 13 -13.19 23.97 -11.67
N PHE A 14 -12.68 22.82 -12.12
CA PHE A 14 -12.10 21.84 -11.23
C PHE A 14 -10.88 22.37 -10.47
N ILE A 15 -10.06 23.23 -11.08
CA ILE A 15 -8.89 23.82 -10.42
C ILE A 15 -9.30 24.51 -9.11
N ARG A 16 -10.37 25.31 -9.14
CA ARG A 16 -10.86 25.99 -7.94
C ARG A 16 -11.65 25.06 -6.99
N ARG A 17 -12.09 23.90 -7.45
CA ARG A 17 -12.73 22.88 -6.60
C ARG A 17 -11.71 22.06 -5.83
N HIS A 18 -10.55 21.81 -6.43
CA HIS A 18 -9.46 21.07 -5.82
C HIS A 18 -8.62 21.94 -4.87
N ILE A 19 -8.24 23.15 -5.31
CA ILE A 19 -7.42 24.07 -4.52
C ILE A 19 -8.30 24.75 -3.48
N GLY A 20 -7.96 24.54 -2.18
CA GLY A 20 -8.75 25.01 -1.05
C GLY A 20 -8.89 26.53 -0.94
N PRO A 21 -7.78 27.31 -0.98
CA PRO A 21 -7.85 28.78 -0.90
C PRO A 21 -8.43 29.42 -2.17
N GLY A 22 -9.46 30.24 -2.01
CA GLY A 22 -9.97 31.10 -3.08
C GLY A 22 -9.06 32.31 -3.35
N GLU A 23 -9.39 33.13 -4.37
CA GLU A 23 -8.55 34.28 -4.76
C GLU A 23 -8.37 35.32 -3.63
N GLU A 24 -9.37 35.50 -2.79
CA GLU A 24 -9.28 36.41 -1.62
C GLU A 24 -8.39 35.80 -0.54
N ASP A 25 -8.54 34.48 -0.28
CA ASP A 25 -7.70 33.76 0.65
C ASP A 25 -6.23 33.73 0.19
N LEU A 26 -5.99 33.51 -1.10
CA LEU A 26 -4.62 33.53 -1.66
C LEU A 26 -3.95 34.90 -1.43
N ARG A 27 -4.67 36.01 -1.65
CA ARG A 27 -4.14 37.34 -1.34
C ARG A 27 -3.85 37.54 0.15
N ALA A 28 -4.72 37.05 1.01
CA ALA A 28 -4.51 37.11 2.46
C ALA A 28 -3.32 36.26 2.93
N LEU A 29 -3.18 35.06 2.38
CA LEU A 29 -2.05 34.15 2.67
C LEU A 29 -0.73 34.75 2.19
N LEU A 30 -0.67 35.28 0.96
CA LEU A 30 0.49 35.95 0.38
C LEU A 30 0.92 37.16 1.20
N ALA A 31 -0.03 37.98 1.65
CA ALA A 31 0.24 39.15 2.51
C ALA A 31 0.91 38.75 3.84
N VAL A 32 0.46 37.67 4.49
CA VAL A 32 1.08 37.14 5.72
C VAL A 32 2.51 36.62 5.46
N VAL A 33 2.68 35.96 4.35
CA VAL A 33 3.98 35.40 3.97
C VAL A 33 4.93 36.53 3.51
N GLY A 34 4.43 37.64 2.99
CA GLY A 34 5.20 38.78 2.48
C GLY A 34 5.69 38.53 1.06
N ALA A 35 4.82 37.99 0.19
CA ALA A 35 5.05 37.82 -1.24
C ALA A 35 3.96 38.57 -2.04
N GLU A 36 4.32 39.15 -3.20
CA GLU A 36 3.40 39.93 -4.03
C GLU A 36 2.46 39.03 -4.86
N SER A 37 2.96 37.85 -5.25
CA SER A 37 2.23 36.88 -6.06
C SER A 37 2.73 35.45 -5.78
N LEU A 38 2.03 34.45 -6.34
CA LEU A 38 2.51 33.05 -6.30
C LEU A 38 3.85 32.91 -7.01
N ASP A 39 4.03 33.56 -8.16
CA ASP A 39 5.31 33.48 -8.88
C ASP A 39 6.44 34.18 -8.13
N ASP A 40 6.19 35.31 -7.47
CA ASP A 40 7.16 35.96 -6.57
C ASP A 40 7.54 35.03 -5.40
N LEU A 41 6.58 34.37 -4.78
CA LEU A 41 6.87 33.37 -3.74
C LEU A 41 7.78 32.27 -4.26
N ILE A 42 7.52 31.77 -5.45
CA ILE A 42 8.36 30.72 -6.06
C ILE A 42 9.77 31.22 -6.36
N GLU A 43 9.90 32.46 -6.83
CA GLU A 43 11.23 33.06 -7.03
C GLU A 43 12.02 33.19 -5.73
N GLN A 44 11.32 33.51 -4.63
CA GLN A 44 11.93 33.58 -3.31
C GLN A 44 12.27 32.22 -2.72
N THR A 45 11.62 31.13 -3.14
CA THR A 45 11.70 29.80 -2.51
C THR A 45 12.54 28.80 -3.30
N VAL A 46 12.26 28.69 -4.61
CA VAL A 46 12.90 27.68 -5.48
C VAL A 46 14.20 28.22 -6.08
N PRO A 47 15.33 27.51 -5.96
CA PRO A 47 16.61 27.93 -6.56
C PRO A 47 16.49 28.12 -8.07
N ALA A 48 17.05 29.21 -8.58
CA ALA A 48 16.98 29.54 -10.01
C ALA A 48 17.58 28.44 -10.90
N ALA A 49 18.64 27.77 -10.45
CA ALA A 49 19.36 26.72 -11.19
C ALA A 49 18.50 25.47 -11.48
N ILE A 50 17.44 25.24 -10.73
CA ILE A 50 16.55 24.07 -10.88
C ILE A 50 15.15 24.46 -11.36
N ARG A 51 14.84 25.75 -11.54
CA ARG A 51 13.53 26.17 -12.05
C ARG A 51 13.37 25.74 -13.52
N ARG A 52 12.30 25.02 -13.78
CA ARG A 52 11.97 24.51 -15.11
C ARG A 52 11.41 25.64 -15.98
N PRO A 53 11.91 25.83 -17.20
CA PRO A 53 11.33 26.78 -18.13
C PRO A 53 10.07 26.23 -18.82
N GLY A 54 9.06 27.07 -19.00
CA GLY A 54 7.88 26.78 -19.81
C GLY A 54 6.84 25.82 -19.16
N PRO A 55 5.78 25.51 -19.90
CA PRO A 55 4.70 24.64 -19.45
C PRO A 55 5.11 23.18 -19.37
N LEU A 56 4.32 22.37 -18.66
CA LEU A 56 4.53 20.91 -18.57
C LEU A 56 4.26 20.20 -19.91
N GLY A 57 3.36 20.73 -20.73
CA GLY A 57 2.96 20.13 -22.01
C GLY A 57 1.94 19.00 -21.85
N ILE A 58 1.21 18.97 -20.75
CA ILE A 58 0.11 18.02 -20.50
C ILE A 58 -1.15 18.45 -21.27
N GLY A 59 -1.40 19.75 -21.35
CA GLY A 59 -2.53 20.35 -22.03
C GLY A 59 -3.46 21.12 -21.09
N ALA A 60 -4.58 21.58 -21.63
CA ALA A 60 -5.59 22.31 -20.87
C ALA A 60 -6.34 21.37 -19.90
N SER A 61 -6.86 21.95 -18.81
CA SER A 61 -7.74 21.27 -17.87
C SER A 61 -9.03 20.81 -18.55
N MET A 62 -9.56 19.67 -18.08
CA MET A 62 -10.88 19.15 -18.45
C MET A 62 -11.86 19.40 -17.32
N THR A 63 -13.13 19.61 -17.65
CA THR A 63 -14.21 19.52 -16.66
C THR A 63 -14.38 18.08 -16.19
N GLU A 64 -14.99 17.86 -15.03
CA GLU A 64 -15.31 16.51 -14.53
C GLU A 64 -16.08 15.68 -15.55
N VAL A 65 -17.06 16.31 -16.24
CA VAL A 65 -17.88 15.64 -17.25
C VAL A 65 -17.05 15.21 -18.46
N GLU A 66 -16.15 16.07 -18.95
CA GLU A 66 -15.28 15.76 -20.09
C GLU A 66 -14.28 14.66 -19.73
N ALA A 67 -13.66 14.73 -18.56
CA ALA A 67 -12.69 13.74 -18.11
C ALA A 67 -13.35 12.37 -17.90
N LEU A 68 -14.50 12.31 -17.22
CA LEU A 68 -15.26 11.07 -17.04
C LEU A 68 -15.72 10.49 -18.39
N ALA A 69 -16.20 11.32 -19.31
CA ALA A 69 -16.62 10.88 -20.64
C ALA A 69 -15.45 10.31 -21.46
N LYS A 70 -14.27 10.96 -21.43
CA LYS A 70 -13.07 10.47 -22.08
C LYS A 70 -12.62 9.13 -21.51
N LEU A 71 -12.56 9.04 -20.20
CA LEU A 71 -12.14 7.82 -19.51
C LEU A 71 -13.15 6.67 -19.73
N LYS A 72 -14.46 6.98 -19.77
CA LYS A 72 -15.49 5.99 -20.15
C LYS A 72 -15.32 5.50 -21.58
N GLY A 73 -14.86 6.38 -22.47
CA GLY A 73 -14.49 6.00 -23.84
C GLY A 73 -13.28 5.04 -23.89
N TYR A 74 -12.33 5.16 -22.97
CA TYR A 74 -11.26 4.16 -22.80
C TYR A 74 -11.81 2.86 -22.24
N ALA A 75 -12.55 2.93 -21.13
CA ALA A 75 -13.18 1.77 -20.49
C ALA A 75 -13.98 0.93 -21.49
N ALA A 76 -14.74 1.56 -22.38
CA ALA A 76 -15.53 0.88 -23.41
C ALA A 76 -14.69 0.08 -24.44
N GLN A 77 -13.39 0.30 -24.50
CA GLN A 77 -12.49 -0.49 -25.36
C GLN A 77 -11.94 -1.74 -24.66
N ASN A 78 -12.18 -1.87 -23.36
CA ASN A 78 -11.89 -3.10 -22.63
C ASN A 78 -12.98 -4.15 -22.89
N LYS A 79 -12.58 -5.40 -23.03
CA LYS A 79 -13.50 -6.54 -23.13
C LYS A 79 -13.48 -7.30 -21.81
N VAL A 80 -14.56 -7.18 -21.04
CA VAL A 80 -14.75 -7.96 -19.82
C VAL A 80 -15.23 -9.36 -20.19
N ALA A 81 -14.30 -10.30 -20.35
CA ALA A 81 -14.59 -11.70 -20.62
C ALA A 81 -14.77 -12.49 -19.32
N LYS A 82 -15.51 -13.61 -19.37
CA LYS A 82 -15.57 -14.59 -18.29
C LYS A 82 -14.18 -15.20 -18.11
N SER A 83 -13.51 -14.94 -16.99
CA SER A 83 -12.16 -15.40 -16.76
C SER A 83 -12.13 -16.71 -15.97
N TYR A 84 -11.56 -17.73 -16.59
CA TYR A 84 -11.22 -19.00 -15.95
C TYR A 84 -9.69 -19.23 -15.93
N ILE A 85 -8.91 -18.16 -15.98
CA ILE A 85 -7.45 -18.20 -15.95
C ILE A 85 -6.94 -18.65 -14.59
N GLY A 86 -7.52 -18.13 -13.50
CA GLY A 86 -7.05 -18.42 -12.13
C GLY A 86 -5.71 -17.78 -11.82
N MET A 87 -4.72 -18.60 -11.46
CA MET A 87 -3.36 -18.13 -11.14
C MET A 87 -3.33 -17.07 -10.02
N GLY A 88 -4.14 -17.28 -8.97
CA GLY A 88 -4.22 -16.38 -7.83
C GLY A 88 -5.19 -15.18 -7.98
N TYR A 89 -5.86 -15.05 -9.13
CA TYR A 89 -6.85 -13.99 -9.40
C TYR A 89 -8.17 -14.62 -9.84
N HIS A 90 -9.25 -14.29 -9.13
CA HIS A 90 -10.57 -14.89 -9.36
C HIS A 90 -11.66 -13.82 -9.25
N ASP A 91 -12.66 -13.86 -10.13
CA ASP A 91 -13.81 -12.97 -10.00
C ASP A 91 -14.59 -13.30 -8.72
N THR A 92 -15.15 -12.28 -8.09
CA THR A 92 -15.87 -12.39 -6.81
C THR A 92 -17.03 -11.40 -6.79
N HIS A 93 -18.01 -11.67 -5.94
CA HIS A 93 -19.07 -10.72 -5.66
C HIS A 93 -18.66 -9.81 -4.52
N VAL A 94 -18.55 -8.51 -4.80
CA VAL A 94 -18.38 -7.50 -3.75
C VAL A 94 -19.75 -7.20 -3.15
N PRO A 95 -20.02 -7.50 -1.87
CA PRO A 95 -21.30 -7.13 -1.27
C PRO A 95 -21.51 -5.62 -1.36
N HIS A 96 -22.68 -5.19 -1.85
CA HIS A 96 -22.93 -3.77 -2.10
C HIS A 96 -22.84 -2.90 -0.84
N VAL A 97 -23.16 -3.46 0.33
CA VAL A 97 -22.97 -2.78 1.62
C VAL A 97 -21.49 -2.48 1.91
N ILE A 98 -20.57 -3.34 1.48
CA ILE A 98 -19.14 -3.13 1.60
C ILE A 98 -18.64 -2.18 0.51
N LEU A 99 -19.05 -2.41 -0.75
CA LEU A 99 -18.67 -1.56 -1.87
C LEU A 99 -18.92 -0.09 -1.56
N ARG A 100 -20.17 0.25 -1.23
CA ARG A 100 -20.62 1.64 -1.04
C ARG A 100 -20.12 2.25 0.27
N ASN A 101 -20.04 1.48 1.34
CA ASN A 101 -19.73 2.00 2.68
C ASN A 101 -18.28 1.79 3.12
N VAL A 102 -17.44 1.20 2.28
CA VAL A 102 -15.99 1.06 2.53
C VAL A 102 -15.20 1.57 1.32
N LEU A 103 -15.32 0.92 0.16
CA LEU A 103 -14.52 1.29 -1.03
C LEU A 103 -14.87 2.68 -1.58
N GLU A 104 -16.15 3.04 -1.57
CA GLU A 104 -16.65 4.36 -2.04
C GLU A 104 -16.83 5.38 -0.89
N ASN A 105 -16.48 5.03 0.35
CA ASN A 105 -16.68 5.89 1.50
C ASN A 105 -15.39 6.61 1.91
N PRO A 106 -15.35 7.97 1.83
CA PRO A 106 -14.16 8.74 2.20
C PRO A 106 -13.74 8.58 3.66
N GLY A 107 -14.63 8.22 4.57
CA GLY A 107 -14.30 7.90 5.96
C GLY A 107 -13.35 6.71 6.07
N TRP A 108 -13.38 5.80 5.12
CA TRP A 108 -12.47 4.64 5.05
C TRP A 108 -11.27 4.89 4.14
N TYR A 109 -11.46 5.42 2.91
CA TYR A 109 -10.37 5.50 1.97
C TYR A 109 -9.48 6.74 2.13
N THR A 110 -9.89 7.78 2.85
CA THR A 110 -9.04 8.97 3.07
C THR A 110 -8.22 8.94 4.37
N ALA A 111 -8.34 7.89 5.17
CA ALA A 111 -7.57 7.73 6.39
C ALA A 111 -6.12 7.34 6.11
N TYR A 112 -5.23 7.54 7.09
CA TYR A 112 -3.82 7.16 7.01
C TYR A 112 -3.49 5.94 7.90
N THR A 113 -2.26 5.46 7.80
CA THR A 113 -1.70 4.45 8.71
C THR A 113 -1.95 4.84 10.17
N PRO A 114 -2.42 3.93 11.02
CA PRO A 114 -2.84 4.22 12.38
C PRO A 114 -1.68 4.47 13.35
N TYR A 115 -0.78 5.39 13.01
CA TYR A 115 0.31 5.83 13.91
C TYR A 115 -0.21 6.51 15.17
N GLN A 116 -1.42 7.06 15.11
CA GLN A 116 -2.14 7.61 16.26
C GLN A 116 -3.37 6.75 16.53
N PRO A 117 -3.19 5.66 17.26
CA PRO A 117 -4.19 4.62 17.38
C PRO A 117 -5.48 5.08 18.08
N GLU A 118 -5.41 6.10 18.94
CA GLU A 118 -6.57 6.64 19.64
C GLU A 118 -7.64 7.22 18.67
N LEU A 119 -7.23 7.63 17.47
CA LEU A 119 -8.10 8.14 16.40
C LEU A 119 -8.29 7.12 15.26
N ALA A 120 -8.02 5.85 15.50
CA ALA A 120 -8.03 4.81 14.49
C ALA A 120 -8.53 3.45 15.00
N GLN A 121 -9.28 3.44 16.10
CA GLN A 121 -9.74 2.19 16.74
C GLN A 121 -10.65 1.36 15.85
N GLY A 122 -11.41 1.99 14.94
CA GLY A 122 -12.27 1.28 14.00
C GLY A 122 -11.50 0.54 12.92
N ARG A 123 -10.53 1.21 12.27
CA ARG A 123 -9.65 0.56 11.27
C ARG A 123 -8.79 -0.54 11.90
N LEU A 124 -8.29 -0.29 13.10
CA LEU A 124 -7.50 -1.26 13.85
C LEU A 124 -8.32 -2.49 14.18
N GLU A 125 -9.62 -2.35 14.52
CA GLU A 125 -10.52 -3.48 14.74
C GLU A 125 -10.74 -4.28 13.46
N ALA A 126 -10.98 -3.62 12.32
CA ALA A 126 -11.13 -4.29 11.04
C ALA A 126 -9.85 -5.05 10.63
N LEU A 127 -8.66 -4.49 10.88
CA LEU A 127 -7.38 -5.16 10.64
C LEU A 127 -7.13 -6.33 11.61
N LEU A 128 -7.54 -6.20 12.87
CA LEU A 128 -7.46 -7.30 13.83
C LEU A 128 -8.34 -8.47 13.39
N ASN A 129 -9.54 -8.18 12.86
CA ASN A 129 -10.41 -9.19 12.27
C ASN A 129 -9.76 -9.87 11.05
N PHE A 130 -9.02 -9.11 10.23
CA PHE A 130 -8.26 -9.69 9.11
C PHE A 130 -7.13 -10.61 9.59
N GLN A 131 -6.43 -10.25 10.66
CA GLN A 131 -5.42 -11.11 11.28
C GLN A 131 -6.06 -12.40 11.82
N GLN A 132 -7.20 -12.28 12.52
CA GLN A 132 -7.91 -13.43 13.06
C GLN A 132 -8.43 -14.37 11.95
N LEU A 133 -9.01 -13.81 10.89
CA LEU A 133 -9.39 -14.53 9.69
C LEU A 133 -8.22 -15.36 9.13
N THR A 134 -7.05 -14.73 9.03
CA THR A 134 -5.84 -15.38 8.53
C THR A 134 -5.37 -16.49 9.47
N LEU A 135 -5.37 -16.26 10.78
CA LEU A 135 -4.98 -17.27 11.79
C LEU A 135 -5.87 -18.50 11.72
N ASP A 136 -7.19 -18.29 11.74
CA ASP A 136 -8.17 -19.38 11.73
C ASP A 136 -8.07 -20.23 10.46
N LEU A 137 -7.89 -19.60 9.29
CA LEU A 137 -7.83 -20.34 8.04
C LEU A 137 -6.48 -21.03 7.83
N THR A 138 -5.39 -20.39 8.22
CA THR A 138 -4.05 -20.94 8.02
C THR A 138 -3.56 -21.89 9.11
N GLY A 139 -4.16 -21.86 10.29
CA GLY A 139 -3.74 -22.66 11.45
C GLY A 139 -2.39 -22.22 12.03
N MET A 140 -2.07 -20.94 11.89
CA MET A 140 -0.80 -20.33 12.34
C MET A 140 -0.99 -19.55 13.65
N ASP A 141 0.13 -19.12 14.26
CA ASP A 141 0.09 -18.50 15.59
C ASP A 141 0.04 -16.96 15.53
N LEU A 142 0.57 -16.37 14.44
CA LEU A 142 0.67 -14.92 14.27
C LEU A 142 0.49 -14.54 12.79
N ALA A 143 -0.30 -13.49 12.53
CA ALA A 143 -0.54 -12.95 11.19
C ALA A 143 -0.21 -11.45 11.10
N SER A 144 0.19 -10.98 9.91
CA SER A 144 0.32 -9.56 9.62
C SER A 144 -1.02 -8.92 9.27
N ALA A 145 -1.09 -7.60 9.39
CA ALA A 145 -2.27 -6.83 9.01
C ALA A 145 -2.52 -6.80 7.49
N SER A 146 -1.48 -6.82 6.67
CA SER A 146 -1.48 -7.09 5.22
C SER A 146 -0.06 -6.96 4.65
N LEU A 147 0.17 -7.55 3.47
CA LEU A 147 1.32 -7.29 2.60
C LEU A 147 0.84 -6.80 1.23
N LEU A 148 1.79 -6.55 0.30
CA LEU A 148 1.51 -5.87 -0.98
C LEU A 148 0.77 -6.75 -1.98
N ASP A 149 1.24 -7.99 -2.19
CA ASP A 149 0.63 -9.02 -3.02
C ASP A 149 1.23 -10.40 -2.68
N GLU A 150 0.69 -11.48 -3.27
CA GLU A 150 1.12 -12.85 -3.00
C GLU A 150 2.59 -13.08 -3.36
N ALA A 151 3.06 -12.58 -4.50
CA ALA A 151 4.42 -12.80 -4.97
C ALA A 151 5.46 -12.09 -4.08
N THR A 152 5.17 -10.86 -3.68
CA THR A 152 6.04 -10.12 -2.73
C THR A 152 6.00 -10.76 -1.35
N ALA A 153 4.85 -11.30 -0.91
CA ALA A 153 4.75 -12.05 0.33
C ALA A 153 5.60 -13.32 0.29
N ALA A 154 5.66 -14.01 -0.85
CA ALA A 154 6.52 -15.18 -1.04
C ALA A 154 8.03 -14.81 -0.98
N ALA A 155 8.41 -13.69 -1.57
CA ALA A 155 9.78 -13.18 -1.47
C ALA A 155 10.14 -12.78 -0.03
N GLU A 156 9.21 -12.20 0.72
CA GLU A 156 9.39 -11.92 2.14
C GLU A 156 9.49 -13.21 2.99
N ALA A 157 8.75 -14.28 2.62
CA ALA A 157 8.85 -15.58 3.27
C ALA A 157 10.23 -16.22 3.06
N MET A 158 10.79 -16.13 1.85
CA MET A 158 12.17 -16.54 1.58
C MET A 158 13.17 -15.80 2.46
N ALA A 159 13.04 -14.47 2.56
CA ALA A 159 13.90 -13.64 3.39
C ALA A 159 13.76 -13.97 4.89
N LEU A 160 12.54 -14.24 5.37
CA LEU A 160 12.29 -14.71 6.74
C LEU A 160 12.91 -16.09 6.96
N ALA A 161 12.73 -17.02 6.01
CA ALA A 161 13.30 -18.36 6.08
C ALA A 161 14.83 -18.29 6.23
N LYS A 162 15.51 -17.45 5.44
CA LYS A 162 16.97 -17.29 5.55
C LYS A 162 17.41 -16.77 6.91
N ARG A 163 16.67 -15.80 7.49
CA ARG A 163 17.00 -15.24 8.81
C ARG A 163 16.78 -16.24 9.95
N MET A 164 15.80 -17.14 9.82
CA MET A 164 15.35 -18.00 10.93
C MET A 164 15.78 -19.45 10.81
N ALA A 165 16.06 -19.94 9.60
CA ALA A 165 16.55 -21.30 9.38
C ALA A 165 17.89 -21.55 10.08
N LYS A 166 18.05 -22.75 10.61
CA LYS A 166 19.34 -23.22 11.20
C LYS A 166 20.24 -23.87 10.15
N SER A 167 19.72 -24.13 8.94
CA SER A 167 20.51 -24.54 7.78
C SER A 167 21.48 -23.43 7.36
N LYS A 168 22.68 -23.82 6.95
CA LYS A 168 23.70 -22.89 6.42
C LYS A 168 23.67 -22.79 4.90
N SER A 169 22.78 -23.52 4.25
CA SER A 169 22.60 -23.47 2.80
C SER A 169 22.28 -22.05 2.32
N HIS A 170 22.64 -21.73 1.09
CA HIS A 170 22.23 -20.52 0.36
C HIS A 170 21.12 -20.81 -0.65
N LEU A 171 20.68 -22.07 -0.74
CA LEU A 171 19.67 -22.53 -1.68
C LEU A 171 18.26 -22.42 -1.08
N PHE A 172 17.36 -21.73 -1.80
CA PHE A 172 15.92 -21.76 -1.59
C PHE A 172 15.26 -22.55 -2.70
N PHE A 173 14.42 -23.51 -2.36
CA PHE A 173 13.70 -24.30 -3.34
C PHE A 173 12.31 -23.73 -3.58
N VAL A 174 11.86 -23.70 -4.84
CA VAL A 174 10.50 -23.32 -5.22
C VAL A 174 9.92 -24.46 -6.06
N ALA A 175 8.78 -25.01 -5.65
CA ALA A 175 8.11 -26.03 -6.45
C ALA A 175 7.67 -25.44 -7.81
N ASP A 176 7.82 -26.18 -8.89
CA ASP A 176 7.50 -25.74 -10.25
C ASP A 176 5.98 -25.60 -10.49
N ASP A 177 5.19 -26.10 -9.56
CA ASP A 177 3.74 -25.99 -9.51
C ASP A 177 3.24 -24.78 -8.64
N VAL A 178 4.13 -23.85 -8.27
CA VAL A 178 3.82 -22.50 -7.76
C VAL A 178 3.42 -21.60 -8.93
N HIS A 179 2.65 -20.56 -8.69
CA HIS A 179 2.26 -19.61 -9.74
C HIS A 179 3.47 -18.95 -10.41
N PRO A 180 3.51 -18.85 -11.76
CA PRO A 180 4.69 -18.35 -12.49
C PRO A 180 5.15 -16.95 -12.06
N GLN A 181 4.20 -16.03 -11.81
CA GLN A 181 4.51 -14.68 -11.34
C GLN A 181 5.12 -14.68 -9.93
N VAL A 182 4.78 -15.64 -9.09
CA VAL A 182 5.38 -15.79 -7.76
C VAL A 182 6.82 -16.29 -7.88
N ILE A 183 7.06 -17.29 -8.73
CA ILE A 183 8.41 -17.81 -9.02
C ILE A 183 9.31 -16.67 -9.53
N ASP A 184 8.81 -15.83 -10.43
CA ASP A 184 9.56 -14.73 -11.02
C ASP A 184 10.03 -13.72 -9.97
N VAL A 185 9.13 -13.23 -9.12
CA VAL A 185 9.45 -12.27 -8.05
C VAL A 185 10.40 -12.87 -7.00
N VAL A 186 10.23 -14.15 -6.65
CA VAL A 186 11.12 -14.84 -5.72
C VAL A 186 12.52 -14.94 -6.29
N LYS A 187 12.66 -15.34 -7.57
CA LYS A 187 13.95 -15.40 -8.27
C LYS A 187 14.64 -14.04 -8.32
N GLU A 188 13.91 -13.01 -8.74
CA GLU A 188 14.46 -11.66 -8.83
C GLU A 188 14.94 -11.15 -7.47
N ARG A 189 14.16 -11.38 -6.40
CA ARG A 189 14.55 -11.01 -5.05
C ARG A 189 15.78 -11.77 -4.55
N ALA A 190 15.88 -13.07 -4.85
CA ALA A 190 16.95 -13.95 -4.40
C ALA A 190 18.32 -13.53 -4.92
N VAL A 191 18.41 -13.19 -6.22
CA VAL A 191 19.66 -12.76 -6.86
C VAL A 191 20.35 -11.63 -6.07
N HIS A 192 19.56 -10.64 -5.64
CA HIS A 192 20.09 -9.46 -4.97
C HIS A 192 20.40 -9.68 -3.48
N PHE A 193 19.83 -10.71 -2.87
CA PHE A 193 20.24 -11.19 -1.55
C PHE A 193 21.44 -12.16 -1.58
N GLY A 194 21.90 -12.56 -2.76
CA GLY A 194 22.94 -13.57 -2.92
C GLY A 194 22.46 -14.98 -2.55
N PHE A 195 21.17 -15.27 -2.81
CA PHE A 195 20.58 -16.59 -2.62
C PHE A 195 20.46 -17.30 -3.95
N ASP A 196 20.67 -18.62 -3.94
CA ASP A 196 20.39 -19.47 -5.06
C ASP A 196 18.92 -19.94 -5.01
N VAL A 197 18.27 -20.03 -6.16
CA VAL A 197 16.91 -20.56 -6.28
C VAL A 197 16.89 -21.75 -7.23
N ALA A 198 16.52 -22.93 -6.73
CA ALA A 198 16.19 -24.08 -7.54
C ALA A 198 14.68 -24.17 -7.75
N VAL A 199 14.25 -24.40 -9.00
CA VAL A 199 12.84 -24.65 -9.34
C VAL A 199 12.72 -26.03 -9.95
N GLY A 200 11.81 -26.85 -9.41
CA GLY A 200 11.59 -28.21 -9.89
C GLY A 200 10.39 -28.88 -9.23
N PRO A 201 10.08 -30.13 -9.57
CA PRO A 201 9.02 -30.90 -8.93
C PRO A 201 9.14 -30.89 -7.42
N ALA A 202 8.02 -30.70 -6.71
CA ALA A 202 8.01 -30.54 -5.26
C ALA A 202 8.75 -31.65 -4.50
N GLU A 203 8.74 -32.89 -5.04
CA GLU A 203 9.42 -34.05 -4.48
C GLU A 203 10.96 -33.92 -4.49
N GLN A 204 11.49 -32.98 -5.25
CA GLN A 204 12.94 -32.66 -5.32
C GLN A 204 13.38 -31.61 -4.33
N ALA A 205 12.49 -31.09 -3.51
CA ALA A 205 12.75 -29.99 -2.55
C ALA A 205 13.95 -30.27 -1.61
N CYS A 206 14.30 -31.52 -1.42
CA CYS A 206 15.41 -31.97 -0.55
C CYS A 206 16.47 -32.76 -1.30
N ALA A 207 16.55 -32.62 -2.63
CA ALA A 207 17.65 -33.24 -3.42
C ALA A 207 19.01 -32.61 -3.03
N GLU A 208 19.03 -31.35 -2.61
CA GLU A 208 20.17 -30.64 -2.04
C GLU A 208 19.79 -30.03 -0.70
N GLU A 209 20.79 -29.62 0.09
CA GLU A 209 20.50 -28.90 1.36
C GLU A 209 19.93 -27.53 1.09
N VAL A 210 18.74 -27.24 1.65
CA VAL A 210 18.04 -25.95 1.50
C VAL A 210 17.92 -25.21 2.84
N PHE A 211 17.85 -23.87 2.79
CA PHE A 211 17.46 -23.08 3.95
C PHE A 211 15.94 -22.90 4.06
N GLY A 212 15.22 -23.18 2.98
CA GLY A 212 13.77 -23.17 2.94
C GLY A 212 13.24 -23.62 1.60
N ALA A 213 11.92 -23.88 1.58
CA ALA A 213 11.22 -24.24 0.36
C ALA A 213 9.83 -23.59 0.31
N LEU A 214 9.35 -23.28 -0.91
CA LEU A 214 8.02 -22.76 -1.17
C LEU A 214 7.19 -23.79 -1.95
N PHE A 215 6.00 -24.09 -1.42
CA PHE A 215 4.99 -24.94 -2.03
C PHE A 215 3.70 -24.17 -2.28
N GLN A 216 2.87 -24.61 -3.23
CA GLN A 216 1.56 -24.03 -3.54
C GLN A 216 0.45 -24.99 -3.12
N TYR A 217 -0.64 -24.46 -2.50
CA TYR A 217 -1.75 -25.27 -1.99
C TYR A 217 -3.11 -24.59 -2.20
N PRO A 218 -3.97 -25.10 -3.11
CA PRO A 218 -3.68 -26.09 -4.17
C PRO A 218 -2.61 -25.60 -5.17
N THR A 219 -2.02 -26.51 -5.93
CA THR A 219 -1.00 -26.16 -6.93
C THR A 219 -1.56 -25.26 -8.03
N THR A 220 -0.68 -24.58 -8.78
CA THR A 220 -1.08 -23.70 -9.89
C THR A 220 -1.86 -24.43 -10.98
N THR A 221 -1.71 -25.75 -11.08
CA THR A 221 -2.43 -26.62 -12.03
C THR A 221 -3.66 -27.30 -11.43
N GLY A 222 -3.99 -27.00 -10.17
CA GLY A 222 -5.22 -27.39 -9.49
C GLY A 222 -5.12 -28.61 -8.59
N GLU A 223 -3.98 -29.30 -8.49
CA GLU A 223 -3.82 -30.48 -7.64
C GLU A 223 -3.91 -30.12 -6.15
N VAL A 224 -4.72 -30.87 -5.42
CA VAL A 224 -4.70 -30.86 -3.94
C VAL A 224 -3.68 -31.90 -3.48
N LYS A 225 -2.45 -31.45 -3.20
CA LYS A 225 -1.31 -32.29 -2.85
C LYS A 225 -1.15 -32.38 -1.34
N ASP A 226 -0.81 -33.55 -0.83
CA ASP A 226 -0.42 -33.71 0.59
C ASP A 226 1.01 -33.21 0.79
N LEU A 227 1.14 -32.12 1.52
CA LEU A 227 2.43 -31.46 1.76
C LEU A 227 3.16 -31.97 3.02
N ARG A 228 2.56 -32.83 3.85
CA ARG A 228 3.12 -33.24 5.17
C ARG A 228 4.53 -33.82 5.06
N ALA A 229 4.73 -34.73 4.10
CA ALA A 229 6.04 -35.37 3.91
C ALA A 229 7.09 -34.40 3.37
N LEU A 230 6.69 -33.49 2.47
CA LEU A 230 7.57 -32.46 1.90
C LEU A 230 8.00 -31.44 2.96
N ILE A 231 7.05 -30.97 3.75
CA ILE A 231 7.30 -30.04 4.87
C ILE A 231 8.28 -30.70 5.87
N ALA A 232 7.99 -31.94 6.30
CA ALA A 232 8.85 -32.65 7.24
C ALA A 232 10.27 -32.88 6.70
N ALA A 233 10.42 -33.12 5.41
CA ALA A 233 11.72 -33.29 4.77
C ALA A 233 12.55 -31.99 4.77
N VAL A 234 11.94 -30.83 4.47
CA VAL A 234 12.59 -29.51 4.54
C VAL A 234 13.04 -29.22 5.98
N GLN A 235 12.15 -29.45 6.95
CA GLN A 235 12.45 -29.23 8.37
C GLN A 235 13.53 -30.16 8.91
N ALA A 236 13.63 -31.41 8.41
CA ALA A 236 14.71 -32.34 8.75
C ALA A 236 16.09 -31.78 8.35
N GLN A 237 16.17 -30.98 7.28
CA GLN A 237 17.37 -30.25 6.87
C GLN A 237 17.56 -28.93 7.62
N LYS A 238 16.73 -28.63 8.63
CA LYS A 238 16.76 -27.37 9.40
C LYS A 238 16.38 -26.13 8.56
N GLY A 239 15.75 -26.34 7.40
CA GLY A 239 15.11 -25.31 6.58
C GLY A 239 13.70 -25.00 7.07
N LEU A 240 13.10 -23.93 6.55
CA LEU A 240 11.70 -23.55 6.80
C LEU A 240 10.83 -23.91 5.59
N ALA A 241 9.67 -24.51 5.86
CA ALA A 241 8.67 -24.81 4.86
C ALA A 241 7.64 -23.66 4.76
N CYS A 242 7.60 -22.99 3.60
CA CYS A 242 6.67 -21.92 3.27
C CYS A 242 5.57 -22.48 2.34
N VAL A 243 4.33 -22.11 2.58
CA VAL A 243 3.18 -22.53 1.77
C VAL A 243 2.42 -21.30 1.29
N SER A 244 2.32 -21.13 -0.04
CA SER A 244 1.39 -20.19 -0.66
C SER A 244 0.05 -20.89 -0.82
N ALA A 245 -1.01 -20.32 -0.25
CA ALA A 245 -2.31 -20.98 -0.16
C ALA A 245 -3.44 -20.11 -0.72
N ASP A 246 -4.38 -20.75 -1.41
CA ASP A 246 -5.64 -20.10 -1.79
C ASP A 246 -6.56 -19.99 -0.58
N ILE A 247 -6.93 -18.76 -0.19
CA ILE A 247 -7.69 -18.52 1.05
C ILE A 247 -9.09 -19.16 1.04
N LEU A 248 -9.76 -19.24 -0.11
CA LEU A 248 -11.11 -19.84 -0.18
C LEU A 248 -11.05 -21.37 -0.04
N SER A 249 -10.01 -21.99 -0.58
CA SER A 249 -9.81 -23.42 -0.47
C SER A 249 -9.65 -23.87 0.98
N LEU A 250 -9.06 -23.03 1.84
CA LEU A 250 -8.82 -23.32 3.25
C LEU A 250 -10.10 -23.46 4.09
N LEU A 251 -11.27 -23.15 3.53
CA LEU A 251 -12.56 -23.46 4.16
C LEU A 251 -12.95 -24.93 4.04
N LEU A 252 -12.37 -25.65 3.08
CA LEU A 252 -12.61 -27.08 2.83
C LEU A 252 -11.37 -27.94 3.03
N LEU A 253 -10.18 -27.36 2.87
CA LEU A 253 -8.90 -28.06 3.00
C LEU A 253 -8.33 -27.87 4.41
N LYS A 254 -7.68 -28.91 4.88
CA LYS A 254 -6.87 -28.86 6.11
C LYS A 254 -5.86 -27.74 6.03
N SER A 255 -5.72 -26.95 7.09
CA SER A 255 -4.85 -25.78 7.10
C SER A 255 -3.37 -26.16 6.91
N PRO A 256 -2.58 -25.34 6.21
CA PRO A 256 -1.15 -25.57 6.09
C PRO A 256 -0.42 -25.61 7.44
N GLY A 257 -0.92 -24.89 8.44
CA GLY A 257 -0.41 -24.95 9.82
C GLY A 257 -0.55 -26.34 10.45
N GLU A 258 -1.70 -27.02 10.23
CA GLU A 258 -1.88 -28.40 10.66
C GLU A 258 -1.02 -29.41 9.86
N LEU A 259 -0.72 -29.07 8.59
CA LEU A 259 0.21 -29.86 7.79
C LEU A 259 1.68 -29.67 8.20
N GLY A 260 1.95 -28.73 9.11
CA GLY A 260 3.27 -28.48 9.70
C GLY A 260 4.03 -27.28 9.14
N ALA A 261 3.45 -26.46 8.27
CA ALA A 261 4.10 -25.30 7.68
C ALA A 261 4.68 -24.33 8.72
N ASP A 262 5.80 -23.68 8.41
CA ASP A 262 6.44 -22.64 9.21
C ASP A 262 5.93 -21.25 8.86
N VAL A 263 5.62 -21.01 7.57
CA VAL A 263 5.07 -19.77 7.02
C VAL A 263 3.94 -20.10 6.07
N VAL A 264 2.85 -19.38 6.16
CA VAL A 264 1.72 -19.46 5.22
C VAL A 264 1.40 -18.08 4.70
N LEU A 265 1.25 -17.96 3.39
CA LEU A 265 0.97 -16.70 2.70
C LEU A 265 -0.02 -16.92 1.55
N GLY A 266 -0.51 -15.86 0.98
CA GLY A 266 -1.40 -15.91 -0.19
C GLY A 266 -2.12 -14.59 -0.41
N SER A 267 -3.04 -14.56 -1.36
CA SER A 267 -3.88 -13.41 -1.65
C SER A 267 -5.26 -13.52 -0.99
N ALA A 268 -5.73 -12.43 -0.37
CA ALA A 268 -7.10 -12.33 0.14
C ALA A 268 -8.09 -11.78 -0.91
N GLN A 269 -7.68 -11.63 -2.17
CA GLN A 269 -8.48 -11.04 -3.24
C GLN A 269 -9.86 -11.67 -3.40
N ARG A 270 -9.94 -13.00 -3.28
CA ARG A 270 -11.20 -13.76 -3.41
C ARG A 270 -12.26 -13.42 -2.37
N PHE A 271 -11.90 -12.71 -1.31
CA PHE A 271 -12.83 -12.27 -0.28
C PHE A 271 -13.34 -10.86 -0.59
N GLY A 272 -14.12 -10.76 -1.67
CA GLY A 272 -14.87 -9.57 -2.04
C GLY A 272 -14.02 -8.40 -2.55
N VAL A 273 -12.84 -8.63 -3.11
CA VAL A 273 -12.00 -7.59 -3.71
C VAL A 273 -11.97 -7.77 -5.23
N PRO A 274 -12.27 -6.73 -6.04
CA PRO A 274 -12.21 -6.83 -7.48
C PRO A 274 -10.84 -7.27 -8.00
N MET A 275 -10.78 -7.99 -9.12
CA MET A 275 -9.50 -8.38 -9.76
C MET A 275 -8.67 -7.19 -10.20
N GLY A 276 -9.32 -6.11 -10.66
CA GLY A 276 -8.71 -4.80 -10.90
C GLY A 276 -7.50 -4.80 -11.83
N TYR A 277 -7.46 -5.68 -12.81
CA TYR A 277 -6.32 -5.85 -13.72
C TYR A 277 -4.98 -6.09 -12.96
N GLY A 278 -5.07 -6.71 -11.79
CA GLY A 278 -3.92 -7.07 -10.98
C GLY A 278 -3.85 -6.43 -9.59
N GLY A 279 -4.73 -5.52 -9.29
CA GLY A 279 -4.79 -4.94 -7.94
C GLY A 279 -5.38 -3.55 -7.88
N PRO A 280 -5.40 -2.99 -6.62
CA PRO A 280 -4.69 -3.47 -5.41
C PRO A 280 -5.35 -4.68 -4.74
N HIS A 281 -4.52 -5.57 -4.15
CA HIS A 281 -4.98 -6.75 -3.39
C HIS A 281 -4.21 -6.87 -2.09
N ALA A 282 -4.88 -7.26 -1.01
CA ALA A 282 -4.21 -7.55 0.25
C ALA A 282 -3.66 -8.98 0.23
N ALA A 283 -2.35 -9.13 0.40
CA ALA A 283 -1.79 -10.43 0.73
C ALA A 283 -1.87 -10.68 2.24
N PHE A 284 -2.16 -11.91 2.62
CA PHE A 284 -1.99 -12.36 4.00
C PHE A 284 -0.62 -13.03 4.19
N PHE A 285 -0.15 -12.99 5.41
CA PHE A 285 1.11 -13.61 5.81
C PHE A 285 1.01 -14.03 7.27
N ALA A 286 1.23 -15.31 7.53
CA ALA A 286 1.15 -15.87 8.88
C ALA A 286 2.34 -16.80 9.16
N THR A 287 2.73 -16.89 10.42
CA THR A 287 3.88 -17.68 10.84
C THR A 287 3.74 -18.18 12.29
N ARG A 288 4.71 -18.97 12.74
CA ARG A 288 4.79 -19.44 14.12
C ARG A 288 5.25 -18.32 15.06
N ASP A 289 4.81 -18.34 16.30
CA ASP A 289 5.19 -17.33 17.31
C ASP A 289 6.72 -17.21 17.47
N ALA A 290 7.43 -18.31 17.28
CA ALA A 290 8.88 -18.33 17.33
C ALA A 290 9.55 -17.36 16.35
N TYR A 291 8.88 -17.00 15.24
CA TYR A 291 9.43 -16.15 14.18
C TYR A 291 8.90 -14.71 14.21
N LYS A 292 8.11 -14.33 15.19
CA LYS A 292 7.43 -13.01 15.28
C LYS A 292 8.34 -11.81 15.09
N ARG A 293 9.59 -11.89 15.58
CA ARG A 293 10.56 -10.77 15.45
C ARG A 293 11.15 -10.62 14.04
N SER A 294 11.00 -11.64 13.19
CA SER A 294 11.43 -11.63 11.79
C SER A 294 10.29 -11.45 10.79
N MET A 295 9.05 -11.40 11.26
CA MET A 295 7.87 -11.26 10.42
C MET A 295 7.88 -9.91 9.68
N PRO A 296 7.58 -9.88 8.36
CA PRO A 296 7.41 -8.65 7.60
C PRO A 296 6.04 -8.02 7.87
N GLY A 297 5.90 -6.75 7.50
CA GLY A 297 4.64 -6.03 7.59
C GLY A 297 4.25 -5.64 9.02
N ARG A 298 3.11 -4.94 9.10
CA ARG A 298 2.59 -4.44 10.37
C ARG A 298 1.76 -5.48 11.08
N ILE A 299 1.71 -5.39 12.39
CA ILE A 299 0.93 -6.26 13.26
C ILE A 299 0.08 -5.37 14.15
N ILE A 300 -1.22 -5.67 14.23
CA ILE A 300 -2.13 -5.02 15.17
C ILE A 300 -2.13 -5.84 16.45
N GLY A 301 -2.01 -5.16 17.58
CA GLY A 301 -2.04 -5.76 18.89
C GLY A 301 -3.02 -5.06 19.83
N VAL A 302 -3.43 -5.77 20.85
CA VAL A 302 -4.28 -5.29 21.94
C VAL A 302 -3.39 -4.79 23.07
N SER A 303 -3.67 -3.59 23.55
CA SER A 303 -3.10 -3.00 24.76
C SER A 303 -4.25 -2.48 25.64
N LYS A 304 -3.93 -1.60 26.56
CA LYS A 304 -4.91 -0.88 27.38
C LYS A 304 -4.64 0.62 27.30
N ASP A 305 -5.68 1.41 27.51
CA ASP A 305 -5.57 2.85 27.67
C ASP A 305 -5.28 3.24 29.13
N ALA A 306 -5.17 4.55 29.40
CA ALA A 306 -4.90 5.08 30.73
C ALA A 306 -5.99 4.74 31.79
N ARG A 307 -7.20 4.34 31.36
CA ARG A 307 -8.30 3.89 32.25
C ARG A 307 -8.34 2.37 32.38
N GLY A 308 -7.44 1.64 31.72
CA GLY A 308 -7.41 0.18 31.72
C GLY A 308 -8.34 -0.48 30.70
N LYS A 309 -9.06 0.31 29.86
CA LYS A 309 -9.90 -0.17 28.78
C LYS A 309 -9.04 -0.76 27.66
N ALA A 310 -9.48 -1.89 27.09
CA ALA A 310 -8.79 -2.47 25.94
C ALA A 310 -8.71 -1.48 24.78
N ALA A 311 -7.53 -1.34 24.22
CA ALA A 311 -7.23 -0.41 23.14
C ALA A 311 -6.28 -1.03 22.12
N LEU A 312 -6.58 -0.83 20.83
CA LEU A 312 -5.84 -1.42 19.73
C LEU A 312 -4.70 -0.48 19.28
N ARG A 313 -3.60 -1.08 18.85
CA ARG A 313 -2.42 -0.34 18.37
C ARG A 313 -1.60 -1.18 17.38
N MET A 314 -0.70 -0.54 16.65
CA MET A 314 0.35 -1.27 15.93
C MET A 314 1.37 -1.81 16.94
N ALA A 315 1.62 -3.12 16.89
CA ALA A 315 2.53 -3.81 17.81
C ALA A 315 3.91 -4.05 17.18
N MET A 316 4.93 -4.18 18.02
CA MET A 316 6.29 -4.55 17.62
C MET A 316 6.90 -3.65 16.53
N GLN A 317 6.63 -2.36 16.55
CA GLN A 317 7.12 -1.38 15.55
C GLN A 317 8.66 -1.31 15.46
N THR A 318 9.38 -1.76 16.48
CA THR A 318 10.86 -1.81 16.50
C THR A 318 11.47 -2.70 15.40
N ARG A 319 10.66 -3.49 14.68
CA ARG A 319 11.10 -4.28 13.52
C ARG A 319 11.08 -3.49 12.22
N GLU A 320 10.33 -2.39 12.18
CA GLU A 320 9.99 -1.66 10.96
C GLU A 320 11.11 -0.69 10.53
N GLN A 321 11.12 -0.34 9.24
CA GLN A 321 12.17 0.45 8.59
C GLN A 321 12.29 1.88 9.15
N HIS A 322 11.22 2.49 9.65
CA HIS A 322 11.26 3.83 10.23
C HIS A 322 12.03 3.89 11.56
N ILE A 323 12.23 2.73 12.22
CA ILE A 323 13.04 2.62 13.44
C ILE A 323 14.40 1.98 13.16
N ARG A 324 14.43 0.85 12.45
CA ARG A 324 15.63 0.04 12.25
C ARG A 324 16.46 0.39 11.01
N ARG A 325 15.90 1.14 10.06
CA ARG A 325 16.60 1.56 8.83
C ARG A 325 17.18 0.34 8.08
N GLU A 326 18.50 0.32 7.80
CA GLU A 326 19.20 -0.79 7.11
C GLU A 326 19.11 -2.14 7.84
N LYS A 327 18.77 -2.15 9.13
CA LYS A 327 18.58 -3.38 9.93
C LYS A 327 17.14 -3.84 10.01
N ALA A 328 16.23 -3.24 9.24
CA ALA A 328 14.83 -3.64 9.20
C ALA A 328 14.66 -5.01 8.54
N ASN A 329 13.59 -5.71 8.88
CA ASN A 329 13.28 -7.01 8.29
C ASN A 329 12.80 -6.89 6.84
N SER A 330 12.21 -5.75 6.48
CA SER A 330 11.63 -5.45 5.17
C SER A 330 11.62 -3.94 4.95
N ASN A 331 11.55 -3.50 3.70
CA ASN A 331 11.37 -2.09 3.35
C ASN A 331 9.88 -1.67 3.28
N ILE A 332 8.93 -2.58 3.48
CA ILE A 332 7.50 -2.31 3.36
C ILE A 332 7.08 -1.21 4.34
N CYS A 333 6.50 -0.13 3.80
CA CYS A 333 5.90 0.97 4.55
C CYS A 333 4.40 1.05 4.29
N THR A 334 4.00 1.31 3.04
CA THR A 334 2.62 1.26 2.59
C THR A 334 2.26 -0.18 2.23
N ALA A 335 1.14 -0.68 2.78
CA ALA A 335 0.57 -1.99 2.50
C ALA A 335 -0.79 -1.85 1.76
N GLN A 336 -1.68 -2.82 1.90
CA GLN A 336 -2.99 -2.83 1.24
C GLN A 336 -4.12 -2.84 2.28
N VAL A 337 -4.13 -1.84 3.17
CA VAL A 337 -5.01 -1.80 4.35
C VAL A 337 -6.48 -1.77 3.98
N LEU A 338 -6.89 -0.90 3.03
CA LEU A 338 -8.29 -0.80 2.62
C LEU A 338 -8.84 -2.14 2.11
N LEU A 339 -8.02 -2.86 1.34
CA LEU A 339 -8.40 -4.16 0.77
C LEU A 339 -8.44 -5.26 1.84
N ALA A 340 -7.54 -5.20 2.84
CA ALA A 340 -7.59 -6.07 4.00
C ALA A 340 -8.86 -5.84 4.82
N ASN A 341 -9.27 -4.58 5.01
CA ASN A 341 -10.53 -4.23 5.66
C ASN A 341 -11.73 -4.77 4.87
N MET A 342 -11.73 -4.61 3.55
CA MET A 342 -12.79 -5.18 2.69
C MET A 342 -12.88 -6.70 2.83
N ALA A 343 -11.75 -7.41 2.79
CA ALA A 343 -11.70 -8.87 2.94
C ALA A 343 -12.18 -9.30 4.33
N SER A 344 -11.82 -8.56 5.38
CA SER A 344 -12.31 -8.84 6.73
C SER A 344 -13.82 -8.63 6.83
N PHE A 345 -14.36 -7.54 6.26
CA PHE A 345 -15.79 -7.29 6.23
C PHE A 345 -16.56 -8.32 5.39
N TYR A 346 -15.97 -8.80 4.30
CA TYR A 346 -16.53 -9.91 3.52
C TYR A 346 -16.68 -11.16 4.40
N ALA A 347 -15.63 -11.50 5.16
CA ALA A 347 -15.68 -12.63 6.07
C ALA A 347 -16.70 -12.44 7.21
N VAL A 348 -16.78 -11.23 7.77
CA VAL A 348 -17.77 -10.87 8.81
C VAL A 348 -19.19 -10.97 8.25
N TYR A 349 -19.44 -10.47 7.05
CA TYR A 349 -20.77 -10.46 6.42
C TYR A 349 -21.28 -11.85 6.08
N HIS A 350 -20.42 -12.70 5.49
CA HIS A 350 -20.81 -14.07 5.13
C HIS A 350 -20.77 -15.03 6.31
N GLY A 351 -19.90 -14.79 7.27
CA GLY A 351 -19.63 -15.69 8.37
C GLY A 351 -19.10 -17.06 7.94
N PRO A 352 -18.78 -17.95 8.88
CA PRO A 352 -18.19 -19.26 8.58
C PRO A 352 -19.11 -20.13 7.70
N VAL A 353 -20.43 -20.07 7.92
CA VAL A 353 -21.41 -20.86 7.16
C VAL A 353 -21.50 -20.35 5.72
N GLY A 354 -21.60 -19.03 5.52
CA GLY A 354 -21.69 -18.43 4.18
C GLY A 354 -20.42 -18.68 3.38
N LEU A 355 -19.25 -18.45 3.97
CA LEU A 355 -17.95 -18.70 3.30
C LEU A 355 -17.78 -20.15 2.91
N LYS A 356 -18.11 -21.10 3.81
CA LYS A 356 -18.07 -22.54 3.52
C LYS A 356 -19.05 -22.92 2.41
N THR A 357 -20.22 -22.27 2.35
CA THR A 357 -21.21 -22.48 1.28
C THR A 357 -20.66 -22.02 -0.06
N ILE A 358 -19.99 -20.84 -0.12
CA ILE A 358 -19.35 -20.33 -1.32
C ILE A 358 -18.26 -21.29 -1.79
N ALA A 359 -17.34 -21.69 -0.92
CA ALA A 359 -16.28 -22.64 -1.23
C ALA A 359 -16.83 -23.99 -1.72
N SER A 360 -17.85 -24.52 -1.06
CA SER A 360 -18.51 -25.78 -1.44
C SER A 360 -19.19 -25.69 -2.80
N ARG A 361 -19.84 -24.57 -3.12
CA ARG A 361 -20.46 -24.34 -4.43
C ARG A 361 -19.41 -24.32 -5.55
N VAL A 362 -18.34 -23.59 -5.36
CA VAL A 362 -17.23 -23.53 -6.34
C VAL A 362 -16.64 -24.92 -6.56
N HIS A 363 -16.31 -25.63 -5.50
CA HIS A 363 -15.81 -27.01 -5.57
C HIS A 363 -16.79 -27.95 -6.24
N ARG A 364 -18.09 -27.84 -5.94
CA ARG A 364 -19.15 -28.69 -6.52
C ARG A 364 -19.27 -28.45 -8.03
N LEU A 365 -19.31 -27.20 -8.49
CA LEU A 365 -19.35 -26.87 -9.91
C LEU A 365 -18.11 -27.35 -10.66
N THR A 366 -16.93 -27.25 -10.05
CA THR A 366 -15.69 -27.78 -10.60
C THR A 366 -15.75 -29.30 -10.72
N THR A 367 -16.29 -30.00 -9.72
CA THR A 367 -16.45 -31.46 -9.74
C THR A 367 -17.46 -31.90 -10.82
N ILE A 368 -18.57 -31.18 -11.00
CA ILE A 368 -19.53 -31.40 -12.08
C ILE A 368 -18.82 -31.27 -13.44
N LEU A 369 -18.06 -30.20 -13.65
CA LEU A 369 -17.30 -30.01 -14.88
C LEU A 369 -16.32 -31.15 -15.11
N ALA A 370 -15.55 -31.55 -14.10
CA ALA A 370 -14.56 -32.62 -14.17
C ALA A 370 -15.19 -33.97 -14.55
N LEU A 371 -16.29 -34.35 -13.89
CA LEU A 371 -16.99 -35.61 -14.15
C LEU A 371 -17.59 -35.62 -15.55
N GLY A 372 -18.18 -34.52 -16.03
CA GLY A 372 -18.75 -34.45 -17.37
C GLY A 372 -17.68 -34.53 -18.45
N LEU A 373 -16.56 -33.83 -18.31
CA LEU A 373 -15.43 -33.93 -19.26
C LEU A 373 -14.85 -35.35 -19.31
N LYS A 374 -14.62 -35.97 -18.15
CA LYS A 374 -14.15 -37.37 -18.06
C LYS A 374 -15.13 -38.33 -18.69
N ALA A 375 -16.43 -38.20 -18.49
CA ALA A 375 -17.46 -39.05 -19.07
C ALA A 375 -17.48 -39.00 -20.62
N LYS A 376 -16.95 -37.94 -21.20
CA LYS A 376 -16.81 -37.74 -22.64
C LYS A 376 -15.40 -38.03 -23.16
N GLY A 377 -14.53 -38.61 -22.32
CA GLY A 377 -13.21 -39.09 -22.71
C GLY A 377 -12.09 -38.06 -22.67
N LEU A 378 -12.33 -36.84 -22.14
CA LEU A 378 -11.25 -35.88 -21.93
C LEU A 378 -10.47 -36.28 -20.67
N ALA A 379 -9.15 -36.22 -20.78
CA ALA A 379 -8.24 -36.50 -19.66
C ALA A 379 -7.93 -35.25 -18.87
N LEU A 380 -7.96 -35.39 -17.56
CA LEU A 380 -7.49 -34.36 -16.62
C LEU A 380 -6.08 -34.71 -16.14
N LYS A 381 -5.24 -33.69 -15.93
CA LYS A 381 -3.86 -33.91 -15.46
C LYS A 381 -3.82 -34.49 -14.05
N HIS A 382 -4.74 -34.09 -13.19
CA HIS A 382 -4.78 -34.49 -11.79
C HIS A 382 -6.05 -35.26 -11.42
N ALA A 383 -5.95 -36.08 -10.37
CA ALA A 383 -7.08 -36.84 -9.81
C ALA A 383 -7.82 -36.08 -8.69
N SER A 384 -7.17 -35.06 -8.11
CA SER A 384 -7.69 -34.21 -7.03
C SER A 384 -7.77 -32.76 -7.50
N TRP A 385 -8.71 -31.99 -6.97
CA TRP A 385 -8.89 -30.56 -7.27
C TRP A 385 -9.74 -29.88 -6.19
N PHE A 386 -9.61 -28.54 -6.14
CA PHE A 386 -10.56 -27.68 -5.43
C PHE A 386 -11.44 -26.93 -6.44
N ASP A 387 -10.89 -25.97 -7.18
CA ASP A 387 -11.60 -25.10 -8.12
C ASP A 387 -10.97 -25.05 -9.52
N THR A 388 -9.82 -25.66 -9.69
CA THR A 388 -9.02 -25.57 -10.92
C THR A 388 -8.80 -26.95 -11.53
N LEU A 389 -9.05 -27.07 -12.84
CA LEU A 389 -8.81 -28.23 -13.63
C LEU A 389 -7.76 -27.93 -14.69
N THR A 390 -6.87 -28.88 -14.94
CA THR A 390 -5.96 -28.89 -16.08
C THR A 390 -6.42 -29.98 -17.06
N VAL A 391 -7.00 -29.57 -18.18
CA VAL A 391 -7.57 -30.46 -19.22
C VAL A 391 -6.54 -30.69 -20.29
N LEU A 392 -6.15 -31.94 -20.50
CA LEU A 392 -5.20 -32.33 -21.55
C LEU A 392 -5.86 -32.28 -22.92
N THR A 393 -5.25 -31.60 -23.87
CA THR A 393 -5.80 -31.46 -25.22
C THR A 393 -4.72 -31.21 -26.26
N ALA A 394 -4.82 -31.91 -27.40
CA ALA A 394 -3.96 -31.67 -28.57
C ALA A 394 -4.39 -30.44 -29.38
N GLY A 395 -5.68 -30.06 -29.31
CA GLY A 395 -6.27 -28.91 -30.02
C GLY A 395 -6.28 -27.61 -29.22
N LYS A 396 -5.27 -27.36 -28.39
CA LYS A 396 -5.19 -26.23 -27.47
C LYS A 396 -5.44 -24.88 -28.16
N SER A 397 -4.74 -24.59 -29.24
CA SER A 397 -4.81 -23.29 -29.92
C SER A 397 -6.21 -23.01 -30.48
N GLU A 398 -6.85 -24.01 -31.06
CA GLU A 398 -8.20 -23.91 -31.57
C GLU A 398 -9.24 -23.73 -30.47
N LEU A 399 -9.05 -24.41 -29.34
CA LEU A 399 -9.91 -24.31 -28.18
C LEU A 399 -9.81 -22.91 -27.52
N ILE A 400 -8.61 -22.38 -27.39
CA ILE A 400 -8.39 -21.02 -26.87
C ILE A 400 -9.04 -19.98 -27.80
N ALA A 401 -8.80 -20.07 -29.11
CA ALA A 401 -9.39 -19.14 -30.07
C ALA A 401 -10.93 -19.20 -30.06
N LYS A 402 -11.50 -20.41 -29.94
CA LYS A 402 -12.95 -20.61 -29.80
C LYS A 402 -13.48 -19.99 -28.52
N ALA A 403 -12.78 -20.18 -27.38
CA ALA A 403 -13.14 -19.59 -26.10
C ALA A 403 -13.12 -18.06 -26.15
N GLU A 404 -12.06 -17.45 -26.67
CA GLU A 404 -11.95 -16.01 -26.83
C GLU A 404 -13.06 -15.42 -27.72
N GLY A 405 -13.43 -16.16 -28.78
CA GLY A 405 -14.57 -15.80 -29.66
C GLY A 405 -15.92 -15.78 -28.93
N LEU A 406 -16.07 -16.56 -27.88
CA LEU A 406 -17.25 -16.62 -27.02
C LEU A 406 -17.16 -15.66 -25.80
N GLY A 407 -16.08 -14.89 -25.67
CA GLY A 407 -15.84 -14.03 -24.52
C GLY A 407 -15.44 -14.80 -23.26
N ILE A 408 -14.75 -15.92 -23.43
CA ILE A 408 -14.23 -16.77 -22.35
C ILE A 408 -12.70 -16.79 -22.41
N ASN A 409 -12.04 -16.58 -21.27
CA ASN A 409 -10.60 -16.69 -21.14
C ASN A 409 -10.23 -17.96 -20.34
N LEU A 410 -9.51 -18.87 -20.98
CA LEU A 410 -8.90 -20.03 -20.35
C LEU A 410 -7.42 -19.79 -20.11
N ARG A 411 -6.83 -20.50 -19.16
CA ARG A 411 -5.37 -20.46 -18.95
C ARG A 411 -4.66 -21.17 -20.09
N ALA A 412 -3.77 -20.45 -20.78
CA ALA A 412 -3.17 -20.88 -22.05
C ALA A 412 -1.66 -21.20 -21.98
N ASP A 413 -0.98 -20.97 -20.86
CA ASP A 413 0.47 -21.15 -20.72
C ASP A 413 0.93 -22.60 -20.49
N LEU A 414 0.00 -23.54 -20.32
CA LEU A 414 0.29 -24.94 -20.02
C LEU A 414 0.58 -25.76 -21.30
N ASP A 415 1.66 -26.54 -21.32
CA ASP A 415 2.02 -27.37 -22.45
C ASP A 415 1.04 -28.54 -22.66
N GLY A 416 0.48 -28.70 -23.88
CA GLY A 416 -0.47 -29.75 -24.22
C GLY A 416 -1.77 -29.75 -23.39
N ALA A 417 -2.08 -28.65 -22.72
CA ALA A 417 -3.25 -28.54 -21.84
C ALA A 417 -3.80 -27.13 -21.80
N VAL A 418 -5.00 -27.00 -21.25
CA VAL A 418 -5.62 -25.72 -20.85
C VAL A 418 -6.03 -25.79 -19.38
N GLY A 419 -5.91 -24.66 -18.67
CA GLY A 419 -6.40 -24.54 -17.30
C GLY A 419 -7.79 -23.91 -17.29
N VAL A 420 -8.62 -24.37 -16.34
CA VAL A 420 -9.97 -23.83 -16.09
C VAL A 420 -10.16 -23.67 -14.59
N SER A 421 -10.17 -22.44 -14.10
CA SER A 421 -10.39 -22.12 -12.69
C SER A 421 -11.78 -21.50 -12.51
N LEU A 422 -12.62 -22.12 -11.71
CA LEU A 422 -13.93 -21.59 -11.37
C LEU A 422 -13.84 -20.61 -10.19
N SER A 423 -14.81 -19.74 -10.09
CA SER A 423 -14.84 -18.70 -9.05
C SER A 423 -16.22 -18.59 -8.41
N GLU A 424 -16.33 -17.67 -7.46
CA GLU A 424 -17.62 -17.37 -6.80
C GLU A 424 -18.72 -16.98 -7.79
N THR A 425 -18.37 -16.31 -8.89
CA THR A 425 -19.33 -15.82 -9.88
C THR A 425 -19.77 -16.89 -10.87
N THR A 426 -19.11 -18.07 -10.87
CA THR A 426 -19.46 -19.18 -11.78
C THR A 426 -20.84 -19.76 -11.44
N THR A 427 -21.67 -19.95 -12.46
CA THR A 427 -23.02 -20.48 -12.39
C THR A 427 -23.15 -21.86 -13.07
N ARG A 428 -24.30 -22.52 -12.92
CA ARG A 428 -24.65 -23.73 -13.70
C ARG A 428 -24.66 -23.47 -15.21
N GLY A 429 -25.11 -22.29 -15.62
CA GLY A 429 -25.12 -21.87 -17.02
C GLY A 429 -23.71 -21.79 -17.59
N ASP A 430 -22.75 -21.28 -16.80
CA ASP A 430 -21.36 -21.22 -17.21
C ASP A 430 -20.73 -22.60 -17.36
N VAL A 431 -21.07 -23.55 -16.48
CA VAL A 431 -20.62 -24.95 -16.62
C VAL A 431 -21.21 -25.59 -17.89
N ALA A 432 -22.45 -25.31 -18.24
CA ALA A 432 -23.05 -25.76 -19.49
C ALA A 432 -22.32 -25.16 -20.72
N GLU A 433 -22.04 -23.86 -20.69
CA GLU A 433 -21.23 -23.20 -21.73
C GLU A 433 -19.82 -23.83 -21.86
N LEU A 434 -19.16 -24.16 -20.76
CA LEU A 434 -17.87 -24.85 -20.78
C LEU A 434 -17.99 -26.26 -21.37
N PHE A 435 -19.07 -27.00 -21.09
CA PHE A 435 -19.31 -28.26 -21.78
C PHE A 435 -19.45 -28.08 -23.29
N GLU A 436 -20.22 -27.11 -23.76
CA GLU A 436 -20.35 -26.80 -25.18
C GLU A 436 -19.03 -26.35 -25.82
N LEU A 437 -18.24 -25.60 -25.08
CA LEU A 437 -16.92 -25.16 -25.51
C LEU A 437 -15.99 -26.36 -25.78
N PHE A 438 -15.89 -27.28 -24.82
CA PHE A 438 -14.98 -28.44 -24.88
C PHE A 438 -15.48 -29.57 -25.75
N LEU A 439 -16.80 -29.84 -25.81
CA LEU A 439 -17.40 -31.03 -26.38
C LEU A 439 -18.24 -30.76 -27.63
N GLY A 440 -18.56 -29.51 -27.89
CA GLY A 440 -19.51 -29.09 -28.90
C GLY A 440 -20.96 -29.24 -28.44
N THR A 441 -21.90 -28.74 -29.25
CA THR A 441 -23.33 -28.86 -28.99
C THR A 441 -23.79 -30.31 -29.10
N GLY A 442 -24.82 -30.70 -28.33
CA GLY A 442 -25.38 -32.09 -28.40
C GLY A 442 -24.56 -33.11 -27.60
N HIS A 443 -23.69 -32.67 -26.68
CA HIS A 443 -22.91 -33.55 -25.82
C HIS A 443 -23.76 -34.46 -24.89
N GLY A 444 -25.05 -34.14 -24.67
CA GLY A 444 -25.99 -34.97 -23.93
C GLY A 444 -25.66 -35.13 -22.42
N LEU A 445 -24.86 -34.23 -21.84
CA LEU A 445 -24.61 -34.20 -20.39
C LEU A 445 -25.76 -33.49 -19.68
N ASP A 446 -26.21 -34.08 -18.57
CA ASP A 446 -27.21 -33.51 -17.66
C ASP A 446 -26.53 -33.06 -16.38
N ILE A 447 -26.57 -31.77 -16.11
CA ILE A 447 -25.95 -31.16 -14.93
C ILE A 447 -26.57 -31.71 -13.63
N GLU A 448 -27.88 -31.97 -13.58
CA GLU A 448 -28.53 -32.51 -12.37
C GLU A 448 -28.09 -33.96 -12.09
N ALA A 449 -27.90 -34.75 -13.12
CA ALA A 449 -27.35 -36.09 -12.97
C ALA A 449 -25.89 -36.07 -12.52
N LEU A 450 -25.10 -35.14 -13.08
CA LEU A 450 -23.70 -34.94 -12.68
C LEU A 450 -23.59 -34.37 -11.27
N ASP A 451 -24.51 -33.52 -10.84
CA ASP A 451 -24.52 -33.03 -9.46
C ASP A 451 -24.74 -34.17 -8.45
N LYS A 452 -25.66 -35.09 -8.73
CA LYS A 452 -25.86 -36.31 -7.89
C LYS A 452 -24.60 -37.15 -7.81
N ALA A 453 -23.88 -37.31 -8.92
CA ALA A 453 -22.61 -38.02 -8.95
C ALA A 453 -21.51 -37.28 -8.17
N ALA A 454 -21.47 -35.95 -8.30
CA ALA A 454 -20.51 -35.08 -7.60
C ALA A 454 -20.72 -35.06 -6.07
N GLN A 455 -21.93 -35.33 -5.58
CA GLN A 455 -22.23 -35.43 -4.15
C GLN A 455 -21.47 -36.54 -3.43
N VAL A 456 -21.19 -37.63 -4.14
CA VAL A 456 -20.51 -38.80 -3.60
C VAL A 456 -19.07 -38.94 -4.11
N HIS A 457 -18.61 -38.00 -4.95
CA HIS A 457 -17.27 -38.00 -5.49
C HIS A 457 -16.31 -37.27 -4.55
N HIS A 458 -15.22 -37.91 -4.16
CA HIS A 458 -14.21 -37.34 -3.28
C HIS A 458 -13.02 -36.81 -4.09
N ALA A 459 -13.15 -35.59 -4.63
CA ALA A 459 -12.07 -34.93 -5.38
C ALA A 459 -10.98 -34.39 -4.45
N ILE A 460 -11.33 -34.06 -3.22
CA ILE A 460 -10.37 -33.74 -2.17
C ILE A 460 -10.04 -35.04 -1.42
N PRO A 461 -8.76 -35.41 -1.23
CA PRO A 461 -8.39 -36.55 -0.40
C PRO A 461 -8.99 -36.45 1.00
N GLN A 462 -9.53 -37.54 1.51
CA GLN A 462 -10.32 -37.58 2.74
C GLN A 462 -9.55 -37.03 3.95
N ASP A 463 -8.26 -37.33 4.03
CA ASP A 463 -7.37 -36.92 5.13
C ASP A 463 -6.87 -35.46 5.00
N LEU A 464 -7.18 -34.80 3.87
CA LEU A 464 -6.93 -33.38 3.63
C LEU A 464 -8.21 -32.54 3.77
N LEU A 465 -9.36 -33.14 4.03
CA LEU A 465 -10.59 -32.41 4.34
C LEU A 465 -10.47 -31.69 5.68
N ARG A 466 -10.94 -30.44 5.70
CA ARG A 466 -11.04 -29.65 6.93
C ARG A 466 -12.22 -30.12 7.79
N THR A 467 -11.96 -30.39 9.05
CA THR A 467 -12.98 -30.86 10.01
C THR A 467 -13.15 -29.95 11.22
N ASP A 468 -12.19 -29.08 11.48
CA ASP A 468 -12.22 -28.10 12.57
C ASP A 468 -13.20 -26.94 12.29
N ALA A 469 -13.66 -26.34 13.37
CA ALA A 469 -14.43 -25.10 13.30
C ALA A 469 -13.49 -23.91 13.08
N VAL A 470 -13.89 -22.98 12.21
CA VAL A 470 -13.15 -21.74 11.92
C VAL A 470 -14.05 -20.53 12.20
N LEU A 471 -13.44 -19.37 12.40
CA LEU A 471 -14.15 -18.09 12.57
C LEU A 471 -15.20 -18.17 13.70
N THR A 472 -14.81 -18.75 14.81
CA THR A 472 -15.71 -18.94 15.96
C THR A 472 -15.94 -17.68 16.79
N HIS A 473 -15.11 -16.64 16.61
CA HIS A 473 -15.26 -15.36 17.31
C HIS A 473 -16.59 -14.67 16.97
N GLU A 474 -17.14 -13.97 17.93
CA GLU A 474 -18.47 -13.35 17.85
C GLU A 474 -18.61 -12.44 16.62
N VAL A 475 -17.55 -11.70 16.24
CA VAL A 475 -17.56 -10.77 15.11
C VAL A 475 -17.92 -11.46 13.79
N PHE A 476 -17.51 -12.71 13.59
CA PHE A 476 -17.81 -13.48 12.37
C PHE A 476 -19.19 -14.18 12.43
N ASN A 477 -19.90 -14.08 13.54
CA ASN A 477 -21.17 -14.77 13.77
C ASN A 477 -22.36 -13.84 14.06
N LYS A 478 -22.19 -12.51 13.86
CA LYS A 478 -23.17 -11.52 14.32
C LYS A 478 -23.75 -10.65 13.20
N TYR A 479 -22.94 -10.19 12.23
CA TYR A 479 -23.31 -9.10 11.34
C TYR A 479 -23.66 -9.58 9.92
N HIS A 480 -24.60 -10.54 9.81
CA HIS A 480 -24.95 -11.20 8.56
C HIS A 480 -26.09 -10.53 7.79
N SER A 481 -26.87 -9.64 8.42
CA SER A 481 -27.90 -8.89 7.72
C SER A 481 -27.35 -7.56 7.19
N GLU A 482 -27.92 -7.06 6.11
CA GLU A 482 -27.61 -5.77 5.50
C GLU A 482 -27.56 -4.64 6.55
N THR A 483 -28.59 -4.55 7.39
CA THR A 483 -28.71 -3.52 8.42
C THR A 483 -27.64 -3.65 9.51
N GLU A 484 -27.36 -4.85 9.98
CA GLU A 484 -26.36 -5.06 11.03
C GLU A 484 -24.95 -4.80 10.50
N MET A 485 -24.65 -5.21 9.27
CA MET A 485 -23.37 -4.94 8.64
C MET A 485 -23.14 -3.45 8.41
N LEU A 486 -24.15 -2.73 7.91
CA LEU A 486 -24.10 -1.28 7.72
C LEU A 486 -23.82 -0.56 9.05
N ARG A 487 -24.54 -0.94 10.12
CA ARG A 487 -24.34 -0.37 11.46
C ARG A 487 -22.99 -0.71 12.05
N TYR A 488 -22.45 -1.89 11.77
CA TYR A 488 -21.12 -2.29 12.22
C TYR A 488 -20.04 -1.43 11.54
N ILE A 489 -20.09 -1.32 10.21
CA ILE A 489 -19.16 -0.47 9.45
C ILE A 489 -19.18 0.98 9.97
N HIS A 490 -20.39 1.53 10.16
CA HIS A 490 -20.55 2.92 10.64
C HIS A 490 -20.03 3.10 12.08
N ARG A 491 -20.25 2.13 12.98
CA ARG A 491 -19.69 2.20 14.34
C ARG A 491 -18.17 2.19 14.35
N LEU A 492 -17.54 1.47 13.42
CA LEU A 492 -16.08 1.51 13.30
C LEU A 492 -15.61 2.84 12.76
N GLU A 493 -16.22 3.33 11.68
CA GLU A 493 -15.90 4.63 11.09
C GLU A 493 -15.99 5.77 12.11
N ALA A 494 -17.03 5.75 12.94
CA ALA A 494 -17.26 6.77 13.97
C ALA A 494 -16.19 6.83 15.08
N LYS A 495 -15.31 5.85 15.18
CA LYS A 495 -14.16 5.84 16.09
C LYS A 495 -12.90 6.47 15.49
N ASP A 496 -12.95 6.82 14.19
CA ASP A 496 -11.78 7.16 13.41
C ASP A 496 -11.81 8.60 12.90
N LEU A 497 -10.63 9.14 12.63
CA LEU A 497 -10.47 10.40 11.92
C LEU A 497 -9.94 10.14 10.50
N ALA A 498 -10.57 10.78 9.52
CA ALA A 498 -10.17 10.78 8.12
C ALA A 498 -10.32 12.19 7.53
N LEU A 499 -9.92 12.41 6.27
CA LEU A 499 -9.93 13.73 5.63
C LEU A 499 -11.34 14.34 5.46
N ASN A 500 -12.39 13.52 5.48
CA ASN A 500 -13.77 14.02 5.47
C ASN A 500 -14.17 14.69 6.79
N TYR A 501 -13.35 14.61 7.83
CA TYR A 501 -13.56 15.25 9.12
C TYR A 501 -12.65 16.47 9.32
N ALA A 502 -11.35 16.34 9.10
CA ALA A 502 -10.35 17.39 9.33
C ALA A 502 -9.11 17.18 8.48
N MET A 503 -8.31 18.24 8.33
CA MET A 503 -6.97 18.16 7.78
C MET A 503 -6.11 17.15 8.54
N ILE A 504 -5.31 16.39 7.80
CA ILE A 504 -4.28 15.50 8.34
C ILE A 504 -2.93 16.02 7.86
N SER A 505 -2.27 16.81 8.68
CA SER A 505 -1.06 17.58 8.33
C SER A 505 0.24 16.76 8.49
N LEU A 506 0.24 15.51 8.04
CA LEU A 506 1.39 14.61 8.17
C LEU A 506 2.53 14.99 7.23
N GLY A 507 3.59 15.52 7.77
CA GLY A 507 4.81 15.82 7.03
C GLY A 507 5.47 14.57 6.45
N SER A 508 6.04 14.75 5.25
CA SER A 508 6.61 13.69 4.41
C SER A 508 5.58 12.65 3.90
N CYS A 509 4.29 12.87 4.17
CA CYS A 509 3.20 12.02 3.72
C CYS A 509 2.00 12.84 3.29
N THR A 510 1.99 13.32 2.07
CA THR A 510 0.92 14.15 1.51
C THR A 510 -0.45 13.52 1.71
N MET A 511 -1.28 14.14 2.53
CA MET A 511 -2.68 13.74 2.78
C MET A 511 -3.61 14.66 2.00
N LYS A 512 -3.65 14.46 0.69
CA LYS A 512 -4.45 15.24 -0.24
C LYS A 512 -5.85 14.65 -0.35
N LEU A 513 -6.87 15.50 -0.27
CA LEU A 513 -8.24 15.05 -0.48
C LEU A 513 -8.47 14.66 -1.94
N ASN A 514 -9.12 13.52 -2.12
CA ASN A 514 -9.53 13.00 -3.42
C ASN A 514 -10.89 13.56 -3.79
N ALA A 515 -11.02 14.07 -5.01
CA ALA A 515 -12.33 14.44 -5.54
C ALA A 515 -13.17 13.18 -5.82
N THR A 516 -14.50 13.31 -5.63
CA THR A 516 -15.42 12.18 -5.89
C THR A 516 -15.35 11.71 -7.34
N ALA A 517 -15.21 12.63 -8.29
CA ALA A 517 -15.07 12.31 -9.71
C ALA A 517 -13.83 11.46 -10.01
N GLU A 518 -12.75 11.60 -9.24
CA GLU A 518 -11.54 10.79 -9.38
C GLU A 518 -11.78 9.34 -8.94
N MET A 519 -12.65 9.11 -7.95
CA MET A 519 -12.95 7.79 -7.41
C MET A 519 -13.98 6.99 -8.23
N ILE A 520 -14.90 7.65 -8.93
CA ILE A 520 -15.99 7.01 -9.67
C ILE A 520 -15.51 5.89 -10.62
N PRO A 521 -14.45 6.06 -11.42
CA PRO A 521 -14.02 5.03 -12.37
C PRO A 521 -13.50 3.74 -11.74
N VAL A 522 -13.06 3.77 -10.48
CA VAL A 522 -12.48 2.61 -9.78
C VAL A 522 -13.47 1.45 -9.68
N THR A 523 -14.77 1.75 -9.59
CA THR A 523 -15.84 0.75 -9.46
C THR A 523 -16.49 0.37 -10.80
N TRP A 524 -16.02 0.91 -11.92
CA TRP A 524 -16.51 0.50 -13.23
C TRP A 524 -16.09 -0.93 -13.55
N PRO A 525 -17.03 -1.80 -13.99
CA PRO A 525 -16.70 -3.20 -14.31
C PRO A 525 -15.57 -3.35 -15.33
N GLU A 526 -15.50 -2.43 -16.29
CA GLU A 526 -14.50 -2.43 -17.35
C GLU A 526 -13.08 -2.24 -16.85
N PHE A 527 -12.90 -1.66 -15.65
CA PHE A 527 -11.61 -1.58 -14.95
C PHE A 527 -11.50 -2.63 -13.83
N GLY A 528 -12.56 -2.82 -13.06
CA GLY A 528 -12.53 -3.68 -11.87
C GLY A 528 -12.53 -5.19 -12.18
N LYS A 529 -13.10 -5.64 -13.30
CA LYS A 529 -13.29 -7.07 -13.58
C LYS A 529 -12.29 -7.69 -14.57
N LEU A 530 -11.32 -6.93 -15.08
CA LEU A 530 -10.30 -7.51 -15.93
C LEU A 530 -9.30 -8.35 -15.12
N HIS A 531 -9.01 -9.54 -15.65
CA HIS A 531 -7.94 -10.37 -15.12
C HIS A 531 -6.56 -9.81 -15.57
N PRO A 532 -5.53 -9.77 -14.71
CA PRO A 532 -4.21 -9.21 -15.07
C PRO A 532 -3.52 -9.94 -16.22
N PHE A 533 -3.85 -11.20 -16.44
CA PHE A 533 -3.29 -12.03 -17.50
C PHE A 533 -4.27 -12.26 -18.66
N ALA A 534 -5.33 -11.46 -18.75
CA ALA A 534 -6.19 -11.46 -19.94
C ALA A 534 -5.38 -11.07 -21.18
N PRO A 535 -5.75 -11.58 -22.39
CA PRO A 535 -5.10 -11.16 -23.63
C PRO A 535 -5.04 -9.64 -23.75
N LEU A 536 -3.88 -9.08 -24.10
CA LEU A 536 -3.67 -7.63 -24.19
C LEU A 536 -4.67 -6.93 -25.11
N ALA A 537 -5.14 -7.63 -26.16
CA ALA A 537 -6.18 -7.10 -27.06
C ALA A 537 -7.52 -6.82 -26.35
N GLN A 538 -7.79 -7.47 -25.22
CA GLN A 538 -8.97 -7.25 -24.39
C GLN A 538 -8.81 -6.09 -23.40
N ALA A 539 -7.59 -5.62 -23.14
CA ALA A 539 -7.26 -4.56 -22.21
C ALA A 539 -6.86 -3.25 -22.90
N LYS A 540 -7.41 -2.97 -24.08
CA LYS A 540 -7.03 -1.79 -24.87
C LYS A 540 -7.30 -0.48 -24.16
N GLY A 541 -8.38 -0.40 -23.40
CA GLY A 541 -8.70 0.79 -22.57
C GLY A 541 -7.65 1.04 -21.49
N TYR A 542 -7.14 -0.01 -20.84
CA TYR A 542 -6.01 0.13 -19.91
C TYR A 542 -4.72 0.56 -20.61
N GLN A 543 -4.44 0.04 -21.81
CA GLN A 543 -3.26 0.46 -22.58
C GLN A 543 -3.30 1.95 -22.91
N LEU A 544 -4.47 2.50 -23.25
CA LEU A 544 -4.64 3.93 -23.50
C LEU A 544 -4.45 4.76 -22.22
N LEU A 545 -5.03 4.32 -21.12
CA LEU A 545 -4.88 4.98 -19.82
C LEU A 545 -3.41 4.99 -19.38
N LEU A 546 -2.74 3.84 -19.49
CA LEU A 546 -1.32 3.71 -19.14
C LEU A 546 -0.45 4.59 -20.02
N ALA A 547 -0.70 4.62 -21.34
CA ALA A 547 0.07 5.47 -22.26
C ALA A 547 -0.09 6.97 -21.95
N ASP A 548 -1.29 7.44 -21.61
CA ASP A 548 -1.51 8.82 -21.18
C ASP A 548 -0.71 9.11 -19.88
N LEU A 549 -0.84 8.24 -18.86
CA LEU A 549 -0.17 8.43 -17.58
C LEU A 549 1.36 8.39 -17.72
N GLU A 550 1.91 7.42 -18.42
CA GLU A 550 3.34 7.32 -18.67
C GLU A 550 3.87 8.59 -19.35
N ASN A 551 3.18 9.05 -20.41
CA ASN A 551 3.55 10.29 -21.10
C ASN A 551 3.47 11.51 -20.17
N TRP A 552 2.44 11.64 -19.34
CA TRP A 552 2.31 12.75 -18.40
C TRP A 552 3.36 12.69 -17.29
N LEU A 553 3.64 11.52 -16.76
CA LEU A 553 4.66 11.35 -15.73
C LEU A 553 6.06 11.62 -16.27
N VAL A 554 6.37 11.22 -17.51
CA VAL A 554 7.62 11.60 -18.22
C VAL A 554 7.74 13.12 -18.29
N LYS A 555 6.68 13.82 -18.69
CA LYS A 555 6.67 15.28 -18.77
C LYS A 555 6.83 15.96 -17.42
N VAL A 556 6.17 15.45 -16.40
CA VAL A 556 6.25 15.99 -15.03
C VAL A 556 7.64 15.79 -14.44
N THR A 557 8.24 14.63 -14.63
CA THR A 557 9.50 14.25 -13.98
C THR A 557 10.76 14.61 -14.78
N GLY A 558 10.62 14.84 -16.10
CA GLY A 558 11.75 15.10 -16.97
C GLY A 558 12.64 13.88 -17.25
N TYR A 559 12.09 12.68 -17.05
CA TYR A 559 12.71 11.41 -17.42
C TYR A 559 12.36 10.99 -18.85
N ASP A 560 12.93 9.88 -19.31
CA ASP A 560 12.75 9.38 -20.67
C ASP A 560 11.76 8.22 -20.74
N ALA A 561 11.58 7.49 -19.63
CA ALA A 561 10.65 6.35 -19.54
C ALA A 561 10.07 6.22 -18.11
N VAL A 562 8.92 5.56 -18.03
CA VAL A 562 8.25 5.23 -16.75
C VAL A 562 7.89 3.75 -16.75
N CYS A 563 8.09 3.08 -15.62
CA CYS A 563 7.63 1.72 -15.36
C CYS A 563 6.53 1.75 -14.29
N MET A 564 5.35 1.24 -14.63
CA MET A 564 4.14 1.28 -13.79
C MET A 564 3.99 0.04 -12.88
N GLN A 565 4.94 -0.88 -12.89
CA GLN A 565 4.79 -2.15 -12.15
C GLN A 565 4.87 -2.03 -10.63
N PRO A 566 5.72 -1.17 -10.02
CA PRO A 566 5.84 -1.11 -8.57
C PRO A 566 4.51 -0.69 -7.90
N ASN A 567 4.00 -1.52 -6.99
CA ASN A 567 2.71 -1.34 -6.32
C ASN A 567 2.80 -0.68 -4.93
N SER A 568 3.92 -0.06 -4.64
CA SER A 568 4.14 0.79 -3.46
C SER A 568 5.40 1.64 -3.65
N GLY A 569 5.60 2.68 -2.82
CA GLY A 569 6.83 3.46 -2.81
C GLY A 569 8.06 2.59 -2.52
N ALA A 570 7.98 1.70 -1.53
CA ALA A 570 9.05 0.78 -1.19
C ALA A 570 9.43 -0.15 -2.37
N GLN A 571 8.46 -0.63 -3.15
CA GLN A 571 8.72 -1.38 -4.37
C GLN A 571 9.30 -0.50 -5.48
N GLY A 572 8.91 0.77 -5.56
CA GLY A 572 9.52 1.75 -6.45
C GLY A 572 10.98 2.01 -6.12
N GLU A 573 11.30 2.20 -4.82
CA GLU A 573 12.69 2.31 -4.37
C GLU A 573 13.52 1.11 -4.81
N TYR A 574 13.02 -0.08 -4.50
CA TYR A 574 13.67 -1.33 -4.85
C TYR A 574 13.86 -1.46 -6.37
N ALA A 575 12.81 -1.26 -7.17
CA ALA A 575 12.87 -1.36 -8.63
C ALA A 575 13.86 -0.36 -9.25
N GLY A 576 13.93 0.86 -8.73
CA GLY A 576 14.88 1.88 -9.20
C GLY A 576 16.33 1.50 -8.89
N LEU A 577 16.60 0.97 -7.70
CA LEU A 577 17.95 0.49 -7.33
C LEU A 577 18.35 -0.74 -8.14
N LEU A 578 17.39 -1.64 -8.47
CA LEU A 578 17.66 -2.76 -9.37
C LEU A 578 18.01 -2.30 -10.79
N ALA A 579 17.34 -1.28 -11.31
CA ALA A 579 17.66 -0.72 -12.61
C ALA A 579 19.10 -0.19 -12.64
N ILE A 580 19.53 0.51 -11.59
CA ILE A 580 20.93 0.97 -11.44
C ILE A 580 21.90 -0.21 -11.39
N LYS A 581 21.62 -1.20 -10.55
CA LYS A 581 22.50 -2.36 -10.39
C LYS A 581 22.67 -3.16 -11.69
N LYS A 582 21.58 -3.46 -12.38
CA LYS A 582 21.60 -4.15 -13.67
C LYS A 582 22.32 -3.34 -14.75
N TYR A 583 22.19 -2.01 -14.73
CA TYR A 583 22.95 -1.13 -15.60
C TYR A 583 24.47 -1.29 -15.37
N HIS A 584 24.94 -1.23 -14.12
CA HIS A 584 26.36 -1.46 -13.80
C HIS A 584 26.82 -2.86 -14.19
N GLU A 585 26.04 -3.90 -13.86
CA GLU A 585 26.34 -5.29 -14.24
C GLU A 585 26.48 -5.44 -15.76
N SER A 586 25.61 -4.80 -16.55
CA SER A 586 25.66 -4.85 -18.02
C SER A 586 26.93 -4.25 -18.64
N ARG A 587 27.65 -3.45 -17.86
CA ARG A 587 28.92 -2.82 -18.23
C ARG A 587 30.15 -3.53 -17.69
N GLY A 588 29.96 -4.67 -16.99
CA GLY A 588 31.02 -5.38 -16.28
C GLY A 588 31.44 -4.72 -14.97
N GLU A 589 30.60 -3.80 -14.45
CA GLU A 589 30.86 -3.02 -13.23
C GLU A 589 30.02 -3.54 -12.04
N GLY A 590 29.67 -4.83 -12.00
CA GLY A 590 28.88 -5.44 -10.93
C GLY A 590 29.53 -5.38 -9.53
N HIS A 591 30.80 -4.96 -9.44
CA HIS A 591 31.50 -4.70 -8.17
C HIS A 591 31.06 -3.39 -7.50
N ARG A 592 30.30 -2.52 -8.19
CA ARG A 592 29.77 -1.29 -7.63
C ARG A 592 28.61 -1.61 -6.68
N ASP A 593 28.88 -1.63 -5.38
CA ASP A 593 27.95 -2.07 -4.35
C ASP A 593 27.73 -1.03 -3.25
N ILE A 594 28.35 0.17 -3.31
CA ILE A 594 28.20 1.22 -2.32
C ILE A 594 27.05 2.15 -2.71
N CYS A 595 26.10 2.35 -1.77
CA CYS A 595 25.04 3.34 -1.82
C CYS A 595 25.29 4.42 -0.76
N LEU A 596 25.51 5.67 -1.18
CA LEU A 596 25.56 6.81 -0.28
C LEU A 596 24.16 7.26 0.08
N ILE A 597 23.88 7.55 1.35
CA ILE A 597 22.56 7.99 1.82
C ILE A 597 22.71 9.10 2.87
N PRO A 598 22.09 10.29 2.67
CA PRO A 598 22.14 11.35 3.68
C PRO A 598 21.52 10.92 5.00
N ALA A 599 22.06 11.42 6.12
CA ALA A 599 21.57 11.11 7.47
C ALA A 599 20.08 11.46 7.66
N SER A 600 19.57 12.44 6.91
CA SER A 600 18.17 12.89 6.89
C SER A 600 17.23 11.98 6.13
N ALA A 601 17.71 11.01 5.34
CA ALA A 601 16.89 10.18 4.47
C ALA A 601 15.83 9.39 5.24
N HIS A 602 14.70 9.14 4.58
CA HIS A 602 13.65 8.29 5.11
C HIS A 602 14.17 6.88 5.41
N GLY A 603 13.65 6.22 6.44
CA GLY A 603 14.11 4.88 6.86
C GLY A 603 13.94 3.79 5.81
N THR A 604 13.05 3.96 4.82
CA THR A 604 12.89 3.02 3.71
C THR A 604 14.10 3.02 2.77
N ASN A 605 14.79 4.13 2.58
CA ASN A 605 15.91 4.23 1.65
C ASN A 605 17.06 3.26 2.02
N PRO A 606 17.62 3.28 3.25
CA PRO A 606 18.65 2.30 3.62
C PRO A 606 18.12 0.86 3.65
N ALA A 607 16.85 0.63 3.98
CA ALA A 607 16.26 -0.71 3.94
C ALA A 607 16.19 -1.24 2.49
N SER A 608 15.75 -0.40 1.54
CA SER A 608 15.68 -0.74 0.11
C SER A 608 17.05 -0.96 -0.50
N ALA A 609 18.05 -0.15 -0.14
CA ALA A 609 19.43 -0.30 -0.57
C ALA A 609 20.00 -1.67 -0.12
N GLN A 610 19.78 -2.05 1.13
CA GLN A 610 20.19 -3.35 1.64
C GLN A 610 19.49 -4.50 0.92
N MET A 611 18.18 -4.37 0.65
CA MET A 611 17.43 -5.39 -0.11
C MET A 611 17.92 -5.54 -1.55
N ALA A 612 18.46 -4.47 -2.15
CA ALA A 612 19.13 -4.53 -3.44
C ALA A 612 20.56 -5.07 -3.37
N GLY A 613 21.03 -5.49 -2.20
CA GLY A 613 22.38 -6.01 -1.99
C GLY A 613 23.47 -4.94 -1.99
N LEU A 614 23.11 -3.69 -1.68
CA LEU A 614 24.04 -2.56 -1.61
C LEU A 614 24.48 -2.31 -0.16
N ARG A 615 25.74 -1.90 -0.01
CA ARG A 615 26.30 -1.45 1.28
C ARG A 615 26.00 0.03 1.49
N VAL A 616 25.34 0.36 2.57
CA VAL A 616 24.96 1.74 2.90
C VAL A 616 26.11 2.45 3.60
N ILE A 617 26.48 3.64 3.06
CA ILE A 617 27.38 4.59 3.73
C ILE A 617 26.58 5.89 3.92
N VAL A 618 26.47 6.32 5.19
CA VAL A 618 25.71 7.52 5.54
C VAL A 618 26.54 8.77 5.30
N THR A 619 26.04 9.74 4.54
CA THR A 619 26.63 11.07 4.39
C THR A 619 26.05 12.05 5.41
N ALA A 620 26.86 12.97 5.87
CA ALA A 620 26.47 13.99 6.84
C ALA A 620 25.54 15.04 6.22
N CYS A 621 24.75 15.69 7.08
CA CYS A 621 24.07 16.93 6.79
C CYS A 621 24.72 18.08 7.57
N ASP A 622 24.74 19.27 6.97
CA ASP A 622 25.21 20.49 7.62
C ASP A 622 24.20 21.00 8.70
N LYS A 623 24.55 22.08 9.38
CA LYS A 623 23.70 22.67 10.43
C LYS A 623 22.40 23.28 9.89
N SER A 624 22.34 23.55 8.60
CA SER A 624 21.16 24.07 7.91
C SER A 624 20.25 22.96 7.34
N GLY A 625 20.65 21.70 7.52
CA GLY A 625 19.89 20.53 7.06
C GLY A 625 20.16 20.16 5.60
N ASN A 626 21.18 20.72 4.95
CA ASN A 626 21.60 20.34 3.59
C ASN A 626 22.60 19.20 3.63
N VAL A 627 22.78 18.52 2.51
CA VAL A 627 23.86 17.54 2.34
C VAL A 627 25.22 18.25 2.49
N ASP A 628 26.08 17.73 3.37
CA ASP A 628 27.42 18.24 3.52
C ASP A 628 28.28 17.84 2.32
N LEU A 629 28.61 18.82 1.45
CA LEU A 629 29.33 18.56 0.20
C LEU A 629 30.75 18.07 0.42
N ASP A 630 31.42 18.51 1.48
CA ASP A 630 32.80 18.09 1.76
C ASP A 630 32.83 16.63 2.23
N ASP A 631 31.89 16.24 3.10
CA ASP A 631 31.69 14.85 3.50
C ASP A 631 31.27 13.97 2.29
N LEU A 632 30.37 14.47 1.45
CA LEU A 632 29.95 13.75 0.23
C LEU A 632 31.13 13.51 -0.72
N ARG A 633 31.96 14.54 -1.01
CA ARG A 633 33.15 14.40 -1.86
C ARG A 633 34.14 13.41 -1.28
N ALA A 634 34.40 13.48 0.04
CA ALA A 634 35.33 12.57 0.70
C ALA A 634 34.84 11.11 0.61
N LYS A 635 33.57 10.85 0.86
CA LYS A 635 32.98 9.49 0.79
C LYS A 635 32.84 8.96 -0.63
N ALA A 636 32.53 9.83 -1.59
CA ALA A 636 32.50 9.45 -2.99
C ALA A 636 33.90 9.08 -3.50
N ALA A 637 34.92 9.84 -3.09
CA ALA A 637 36.32 9.53 -3.43
C ALA A 637 36.82 8.25 -2.75
N GLU A 638 36.42 8.00 -1.48
CA GLU A 638 36.73 6.78 -0.76
C GLU A 638 36.06 5.55 -1.40
N ALA A 639 34.79 5.68 -1.81
CA ALA A 639 34.08 4.63 -2.50
C ALA A 639 34.68 4.33 -3.89
N GLY A 640 35.15 5.35 -4.59
CA GLY A 640 35.84 5.23 -5.87
C GLY A 640 35.02 4.46 -6.91
N ASP A 641 35.63 3.39 -7.46
CA ASP A 641 34.98 2.51 -8.44
C ASP A 641 33.95 1.54 -7.85
N GLN A 642 33.79 1.50 -6.53
CA GLN A 642 32.71 0.75 -5.86
C GLN A 642 31.43 1.56 -5.69
N LEU A 643 31.43 2.87 -6.00
CA LEU A 643 30.22 3.71 -5.90
C LEU A 643 29.17 3.28 -6.91
N SER A 644 28.07 2.71 -6.42
CA SER A 644 26.91 2.35 -7.25
C SER A 644 25.97 3.54 -7.42
N CYS A 645 25.54 4.14 -6.31
CA CYS A 645 24.59 5.24 -6.34
C CYS A 645 24.61 6.10 -5.08
N LEU A 646 23.92 7.25 -5.19
CA LEU A 646 23.43 8.05 -4.07
C LEU A 646 21.91 7.95 -4.03
N MET A 647 21.30 7.75 -2.86
CA MET A 647 19.86 7.99 -2.65
C MET A 647 19.66 9.29 -1.89
N VAL A 648 19.02 10.26 -2.51
CA VAL A 648 18.75 11.59 -1.93
C VAL A 648 17.27 11.95 -2.06
N THR A 649 16.69 12.53 -1.02
CA THR A 649 15.30 13.07 -1.06
C THR A 649 15.36 14.55 -1.44
N TYR A 650 14.48 14.97 -2.36
CA TYR A 650 14.40 16.36 -2.77
C TYR A 650 12.96 16.85 -3.03
N PRO A 651 12.54 18.04 -2.53
CA PRO A 651 13.25 18.82 -1.50
C PRO A 651 13.61 17.96 -0.29
N SER A 652 14.60 18.39 0.50
CA SER A 652 15.09 17.55 1.60
C SER A 652 14.00 17.28 2.63
N THR A 653 14.10 16.19 3.37
CA THR A 653 13.20 15.86 4.49
C THR A 653 13.20 16.91 5.61
N HIS A 654 14.11 17.88 5.57
CA HIS A 654 14.10 19.06 6.42
C HIS A 654 13.13 20.17 5.96
N GLY A 655 12.39 19.94 4.86
CA GLY A 655 11.43 20.89 4.31
C GLY A 655 12.07 22.07 3.56
N VAL A 656 13.27 21.90 3.02
CA VAL A 656 14.01 22.96 2.33
C VAL A 656 14.48 22.55 0.94
N TYR A 657 14.60 23.53 0.03
CA TYR A 657 15.27 23.37 -1.25
C TYR A 657 16.76 23.59 -1.08
N GLU A 658 17.55 22.54 -1.27
CA GLU A 658 19.00 22.65 -1.28
C GLU A 658 19.49 23.33 -2.56
N GLU A 659 20.26 24.41 -2.41
CA GLU A 659 20.81 25.18 -3.54
C GLU A 659 21.82 24.36 -4.38
N THR A 660 22.50 23.41 -3.73
CA THR A 660 23.64 22.67 -4.28
C THR A 660 23.25 21.31 -4.86
N ILE A 661 21.96 21.00 -4.99
CA ILE A 661 21.51 19.66 -5.42
C ILE A 661 22.11 19.21 -6.77
N LYS A 662 22.33 20.13 -7.72
CA LYS A 662 22.98 19.77 -8.98
C LYS A 662 24.44 19.37 -8.77
N GLU A 663 25.16 20.07 -7.91
CA GLU A 663 26.54 19.72 -7.55
C GLU A 663 26.60 18.37 -6.81
N VAL A 664 25.60 18.06 -5.97
CA VAL A 664 25.45 16.74 -5.36
C VAL A 664 25.36 15.65 -6.43
N CYS A 665 24.53 15.84 -7.46
CA CYS A 665 24.43 14.92 -8.59
C CYS A 665 25.75 14.80 -9.35
N ASP A 666 26.39 15.91 -9.64
CA ASP A 666 27.66 15.97 -10.42
C ASP A 666 28.80 15.22 -9.69
N ILE A 667 28.92 15.36 -8.37
CA ILE A 667 29.91 14.65 -7.57
C ILE A 667 29.76 13.13 -7.74
N VAL A 668 28.53 12.62 -7.66
CA VAL A 668 28.24 11.19 -7.80
C VAL A 668 28.57 10.68 -9.20
N HIS A 669 28.15 11.42 -10.23
CA HIS A 669 28.41 11.09 -11.63
C HIS A 669 29.92 11.09 -11.97
N GLN A 670 30.70 12.01 -11.40
CA GLN A 670 32.15 12.05 -11.59
C GLN A 670 32.86 10.77 -11.12
N HIS A 671 32.27 10.05 -10.15
CA HIS A 671 32.77 8.76 -9.67
C HIS A 671 32.08 7.56 -10.35
N GLY A 672 31.28 7.79 -11.40
CA GLY A 672 30.59 6.74 -12.16
C GLY A 672 29.34 6.18 -11.49
N GLY A 673 28.95 6.72 -10.34
CA GLY A 673 27.72 6.36 -9.64
C GLY A 673 26.48 6.95 -10.32
N GLN A 674 25.28 6.44 -9.98
CA GLN A 674 23.99 6.95 -10.43
C GLN A 674 23.29 7.69 -9.30
N VAL A 675 22.40 8.64 -9.64
CA VAL A 675 21.62 9.36 -8.64
C VAL A 675 20.20 8.84 -8.61
N TYR A 676 19.84 8.21 -7.49
CA TYR A 676 18.48 7.90 -7.13
C TYR A 676 17.91 9.08 -6.33
N LEU A 677 16.93 9.79 -6.90
CA LEU A 677 16.24 10.87 -6.20
C LEU A 677 14.92 10.32 -5.66
N ASP A 678 14.76 10.28 -4.34
CA ASP A 678 13.50 9.93 -3.71
C ASP A 678 12.46 11.02 -4.04
N GLY A 679 11.63 10.71 -5.02
CA GLY A 679 10.53 11.53 -5.51
C GLY A 679 9.17 11.08 -4.99
N ALA A 680 9.13 10.38 -3.87
CA ALA A 680 7.89 9.92 -3.25
C ALA A 680 6.86 11.03 -3.11
N ASN A 681 7.32 12.23 -2.75
CA ASN A 681 6.49 13.43 -2.67
C ASN A 681 6.99 14.47 -3.68
N MET A 682 6.16 14.83 -4.64
CA MET A 682 6.45 15.86 -5.65
C MET A 682 5.63 17.15 -5.44
N ASN A 683 5.00 17.35 -4.29
CA ASN A 683 4.16 18.52 -4.01
C ASN A 683 4.89 19.86 -4.06
N ALA A 684 6.22 19.84 -4.02
CA ALA A 684 7.05 21.02 -4.19
C ALA A 684 7.75 21.08 -5.57
N GLN A 685 7.48 20.15 -6.47
CA GLN A 685 8.25 20.04 -7.73
C GLN A 685 7.39 20.21 -8.98
N VAL A 686 6.17 19.67 -9.01
CA VAL A 686 5.35 19.59 -10.23
C VAL A 686 5.15 20.98 -10.84
N GLY A 687 5.58 21.14 -12.10
CA GLY A 687 5.47 22.40 -12.83
C GLY A 687 6.50 23.50 -12.46
N LEU A 688 7.30 23.29 -11.41
CA LEU A 688 8.32 24.24 -10.96
C LEU A 688 9.75 23.72 -11.23
N THR A 689 9.98 22.46 -10.94
CA THR A 689 11.23 21.75 -11.22
C THR A 689 10.93 20.31 -11.63
N ALA A 690 11.94 19.49 -11.85
CA ALA A 690 11.75 18.07 -12.16
C ALA A 690 13.02 17.26 -11.80
N PRO A 691 12.87 16.04 -11.27
CA PRO A 691 14.01 15.22 -10.87
C PRO A 691 15.02 15.00 -11.99
N GLY A 692 14.54 14.65 -13.19
CA GLY A 692 15.39 14.47 -14.36
C GLY A 692 16.10 15.74 -14.84
N PHE A 693 15.53 16.92 -14.58
CA PHE A 693 16.14 18.22 -14.88
C PHE A 693 17.20 18.61 -13.82
N ILE A 694 16.98 18.21 -12.56
CA ILE A 694 17.95 18.40 -11.47
C ILE A 694 19.24 17.61 -11.74
N GLY A 695 19.14 16.44 -12.36
CA GLY A 695 20.29 15.60 -12.69
C GLY A 695 20.16 14.15 -12.18
N ALA A 696 19.02 13.80 -11.61
CA ALA A 696 18.78 12.44 -11.16
C ALA A 696 18.59 11.45 -12.33
N ASP A 697 18.98 10.20 -12.13
CA ASP A 697 18.89 9.13 -13.12
C ASP A 697 17.63 8.29 -12.99
N VAL A 698 17.11 8.16 -11.77
CA VAL A 698 15.88 7.44 -11.45
C VAL A 698 15.19 8.06 -10.23
N SER A 699 13.86 8.01 -10.23
CA SER A 699 13.02 8.32 -9.07
C SER A 699 11.82 7.39 -9.03
N HIS A 700 11.34 7.06 -7.83
CA HIS A 700 9.98 6.57 -7.69
C HIS A 700 9.02 7.73 -7.39
N LEU A 701 7.76 7.50 -7.67
CA LEU A 701 6.67 8.46 -7.48
C LEU A 701 5.57 7.78 -6.68
N ASN A 702 5.20 8.32 -5.51
CA ASN A 702 4.02 7.81 -4.81
C ASN A 702 2.77 8.50 -5.38
N LEU A 703 2.04 7.79 -6.26
CA LEU A 703 0.79 8.32 -6.82
C LEU A 703 -0.26 8.55 -5.73
N HIS A 704 -0.12 7.85 -4.59
CA HIS A 704 -0.94 8.02 -3.39
C HIS A 704 -0.50 9.20 -2.50
N LYS A 705 0.33 10.10 -3.01
CA LYS A 705 0.68 11.40 -2.43
C LYS A 705 0.29 12.53 -3.39
N THR A 706 1.20 12.97 -4.23
CA THR A 706 1.01 14.12 -5.12
C THR A 706 -0.10 13.92 -6.14
N PHE A 707 -0.36 12.69 -6.61
CA PHE A 707 -1.30 12.41 -7.69
C PHE A 707 -2.62 11.78 -7.20
N ALA A 708 -3.03 12.11 -5.99
CA ALA A 708 -4.36 11.97 -5.42
C ALA A 708 -4.91 10.55 -5.21
N ILE A 709 -4.17 9.47 -5.42
CA ILE A 709 -4.64 8.15 -4.97
C ILE A 709 -4.78 8.17 -3.44
N PRO A 710 -5.92 7.72 -2.87
CA PRO A 710 -6.15 7.80 -1.43
C PRO A 710 -5.27 6.83 -0.63
N HIS A 711 -5.00 7.19 0.62
CA HIS A 711 -4.15 6.40 1.49
C HIS A 711 -4.82 5.18 2.13
N GLY A 712 -6.15 5.11 2.17
CA GLY A 712 -6.92 3.92 2.56
C GLY A 712 -6.55 3.28 3.90
N GLY A 713 -6.12 4.07 4.87
CA GLY A 713 -5.66 3.55 6.17
C GLY A 713 -4.19 3.05 6.16
N GLY A 714 -3.43 3.37 5.12
CA GLY A 714 -2.05 2.94 4.91
C GLY A 714 -1.87 2.08 3.66
N GLY A 715 -2.55 2.41 2.62
CA GLY A 715 -2.66 1.76 1.32
C GLY A 715 -4.12 1.60 0.91
N PRO A 716 -4.44 1.55 -0.37
CA PRO A 716 -3.66 1.07 -1.52
C PRO A 716 -2.57 2.04 -1.98
N GLY A 717 -1.54 1.50 -2.66
CA GLY A 717 -0.42 2.28 -3.15
C GLY A 717 -0.02 1.97 -4.59
N MET A 718 0.61 2.96 -5.21
CA MET A 718 1.34 2.84 -6.47
C MET A 718 2.64 3.63 -6.37
N GLY A 719 3.72 3.05 -6.86
CA GLY A 719 5.05 3.65 -6.82
C GLY A 719 5.81 3.48 -8.14
N PRO A 720 5.28 3.97 -9.28
CA PRO A 720 6.00 3.86 -10.55
C PRO A 720 7.37 4.53 -10.47
N ILE A 721 8.29 4.04 -11.29
CA ILE A 721 9.62 4.65 -11.42
C ILE A 721 9.77 5.37 -12.76
N GLY A 722 10.30 6.61 -12.70
CA GLY A 722 10.80 7.33 -13.87
C GLY A 722 12.30 7.13 -13.98
N VAL A 723 12.80 6.92 -15.20
CA VAL A 723 14.23 6.64 -15.45
C VAL A 723 14.76 7.40 -16.65
N LYS A 724 16.07 7.73 -16.62
CA LYS A 724 16.80 8.21 -17.79
C LYS A 724 16.96 7.12 -18.82
N LYS A 725 17.18 7.51 -20.08
CA LYS A 725 17.25 6.63 -21.25
C LYS A 725 18.19 5.42 -21.05
N HIS A 726 19.33 5.62 -20.42
CA HIS A 726 20.31 4.53 -20.21
C HIS A 726 19.84 3.47 -19.20
N LEU A 727 18.92 3.82 -18.30
CA LEU A 727 18.32 2.89 -17.33
C LEU A 727 17.03 2.23 -17.85
N ALA A 728 16.39 2.78 -18.89
CA ALA A 728 15.13 2.26 -19.44
C ALA A 728 15.16 0.76 -19.82
N PRO A 729 16.27 0.20 -20.37
CA PRO A 729 16.34 -1.23 -20.68
C PRO A 729 16.36 -2.14 -19.44
N PHE A 730 16.52 -1.59 -18.24
CA PHE A 730 16.74 -2.35 -16.99
C PHE A 730 15.56 -2.28 -16.01
N VAL A 731 14.45 -1.67 -16.41
CA VAL A 731 13.22 -1.66 -15.61
C VAL A 731 12.59 -3.06 -15.52
N ALA A 732 11.71 -3.27 -14.54
CA ALA A 732 11.09 -4.56 -14.28
C ALA A 732 10.33 -5.11 -15.49
N GLY A 733 10.53 -6.39 -15.78
CA GLY A 733 9.76 -7.20 -16.72
C GLY A 733 8.66 -8.01 -16.03
N HIS A 734 8.08 -9.01 -16.72
CA HIS A 734 7.08 -9.91 -16.14
C HIS A 734 7.06 -11.26 -16.86
N ALA A 735 7.02 -12.36 -16.11
CA ALA A 735 7.10 -13.71 -16.66
C ALA A 735 5.88 -14.12 -17.51
N VAL A 736 4.68 -13.62 -17.16
CA VAL A 736 3.42 -14.03 -17.80
C VAL A 736 2.99 -13.06 -18.90
N VAL A 737 3.15 -11.76 -18.68
CA VAL A 737 2.73 -10.72 -19.64
C VAL A 737 3.95 -9.95 -20.13
N LYS A 738 4.13 -9.87 -21.44
CA LYS A 738 5.16 -9.01 -22.02
C LYS A 738 4.72 -7.57 -21.89
N THR A 739 5.23 -6.89 -20.88
CA THR A 739 4.84 -5.53 -20.52
C THR A 739 5.54 -4.49 -21.38
N ASP A 740 6.65 -4.81 -22.05
CA ASP A 740 7.43 -3.79 -22.68
C ASP A 740 8.15 -4.20 -23.94
N LYS A 741 8.42 -3.15 -24.67
CA LYS A 741 9.04 -3.04 -25.96
C LYS A 741 10.56 -3.18 -25.92
N GLU A 742 11.19 -2.93 -24.76
CA GLU A 742 12.65 -2.86 -24.61
C GLU A 742 13.22 -3.61 -23.39
N SER A 743 12.40 -4.13 -22.49
CA SER A 743 12.90 -4.81 -21.30
C SER A 743 13.63 -6.10 -21.66
N ARG A 744 14.86 -6.25 -21.18
CA ARG A 744 15.75 -7.37 -21.48
C ARG A 744 15.48 -8.60 -20.64
N ASN A 745 14.24 -9.08 -20.58
CA ASN A 745 13.85 -10.19 -19.71
C ASN A 745 14.23 -9.98 -18.23
N ASN A 746 14.10 -8.76 -17.74
CA ASN A 746 14.27 -8.48 -16.31
C ASN A 746 13.15 -9.14 -15.52
N GLY A 747 13.44 -9.57 -14.30
CA GLY A 747 12.47 -10.17 -13.41
C GLY A 747 11.44 -9.14 -12.91
N ALA A 748 10.33 -9.65 -12.37
CA ALA A 748 9.26 -8.83 -11.82
C ALA A 748 9.54 -8.39 -10.38
N VAL A 749 9.02 -7.21 -10.00
CA VAL A 749 9.06 -6.72 -8.61
C VAL A 749 7.71 -6.84 -7.92
N SER A 750 6.62 -7.10 -8.65
CA SER A 750 5.28 -7.37 -8.11
C SER A 750 4.55 -8.42 -8.93
N ALA A 751 3.49 -9.02 -8.34
CA ALA A 751 2.74 -10.13 -8.94
C ALA A 751 2.03 -9.75 -10.23
N ALA A 752 1.55 -8.51 -10.34
CA ALA A 752 0.82 -8.02 -11.50
C ALA A 752 1.71 -7.16 -12.41
N PRO A 753 1.50 -7.21 -13.73
CA PRO A 753 2.37 -6.51 -14.68
C PRO A 753 2.34 -4.97 -14.57
N PHE A 754 1.24 -4.40 -14.08
CA PHE A 754 1.03 -2.95 -13.94
C PHE A 754 0.69 -2.53 -12.51
N GLY A 755 1.18 -3.28 -11.53
CA GLY A 755 0.98 -2.99 -10.11
C GLY A 755 -0.50 -2.95 -9.72
N SER A 756 -0.91 -1.91 -9.02
CA SER A 756 -2.30 -1.68 -8.60
C SER A 756 -3.11 -0.94 -9.69
N ALA A 757 -3.33 -1.59 -10.81
CA ALA A 757 -3.83 -0.94 -12.04
C ALA A 757 -5.21 -0.29 -11.88
N SER A 758 -6.13 -0.86 -11.07
CA SER A 758 -7.50 -0.35 -10.97
C SER A 758 -7.63 1.02 -10.28
N ILE A 759 -6.58 1.47 -9.60
CA ILE A 759 -6.57 2.80 -8.96
C ILE A 759 -5.84 3.87 -9.80
N LEU A 760 -5.24 3.51 -10.92
CA LEU A 760 -4.61 4.46 -11.85
C LEU A 760 -5.60 5.46 -12.48
N PRO A 761 -6.88 5.11 -12.70
CA PRO A 761 -7.89 6.09 -13.11
C PRO A 761 -7.94 7.34 -12.23
N ILE A 762 -7.67 7.23 -10.93
CA ILE A 762 -7.67 8.36 -9.98
C ILE A 762 -6.61 9.39 -10.39
N SER A 763 -5.37 8.97 -10.56
CA SER A 763 -4.28 9.87 -10.99
C SER A 763 -4.49 10.39 -12.41
N TRP A 764 -5.07 9.58 -13.30
CA TRP A 764 -5.43 10.02 -14.64
C TRP A 764 -6.46 11.15 -14.59
N MET A 765 -7.53 11.00 -13.80
CA MET A 765 -8.57 12.01 -13.62
C MET A 765 -7.99 13.28 -12.99
N TYR A 766 -7.18 13.15 -11.93
CA TYR A 766 -6.51 14.27 -11.26
C TYR A 766 -5.69 15.11 -12.24
N ILE A 767 -4.81 14.47 -13.02
CA ILE A 767 -3.95 15.16 -14.00
C ILE A 767 -4.78 15.78 -15.13
N ALA A 768 -5.76 15.04 -15.66
CA ALA A 768 -6.61 15.50 -16.76
C ALA A 768 -7.46 16.71 -16.36
N MET A 769 -8.02 16.72 -15.15
CA MET A 769 -8.89 17.80 -14.69
C MET A 769 -8.10 19.05 -14.27
N LEU A 770 -6.87 18.91 -13.81
CA LEU A 770 -6.01 20.07 -13.47
C LEU A 770 -5.28 20.65 -14.68
N GLY A 771 -4.82 19.80 -15.60
CA GLY A 771 -4.00 20.25 -16.74
C GLY A 771 -2.68 20.94 -16.32
N ASP A 772 -2.02 21.61 -17.25
CA ASP A 772 -0.76 22.32 -16.99
C ASP A 772 -0.88 23.37 -15.90
N GLU A 773 -1.92 24.21 -16.00
CA GLU A 773 -2.14 25.34 -15.11
C GLU A 773 -2.48 24.88 -13.68
N GLY A 774 -3.42 23.95 -13.57
CA GLY A 774 -3.88 23.47 -12.26
C GLY A 774 -2.77 22.72 -11.51
N LEU A 775 -1.97 21.88 -12.20
CA LEU A 775 -0.87 21.17 -11.58
C LEU A 775 0.21 22.12 -11.05
N LYS A 776 0.60 23.13 -11.83
CA LYS A 776 1.55 24.15 -11.37
C LYS A 776 0.98 24.93 -10.19
N LYS A 777 -0.28 25.39 -10.28
CA LYS A 777 -0.95 26.17 -9.22
C LYS A 777 -1.08 25.33 -7.94
N SER A 778 -1.37 24.05 -8.02
CA SER A 778 -1.40 23.13 -6.89
C SER A 778 -0.06 23.13 -6.12
N THR A 779 1.04 23.00 -6.83
CA THR A 779 2.38 23.04 -6.22
C THR A 779 2.68 24.42 -5.59
N GLN A 780 2.35 25.50 -6.27
CA GLN A 780 2.55 26.85 -5.75
C GLN A 780 1.73 27.09 -4.45
N VAL A 781 0.48 26.61 -4.41
CA VAL A 781 -0.39 26.77 -3.24
C VAL A 781 0.06 25.84 -2.10
N ALA A 782 0.55 24.63 -2.37
CA ALA A 782 1.13 23.78 -1.34
C ALA A 782 2.32 24.47 -0.64
N ILE A 783 3.20 25.10 -1.40
CA ILE A 783 4.32 25.88 -0.86
C ILE A 783 3.81 27.12 -0.09
N LEU A 784 2.78 27.81 -0.60
CA LEU A 784 2.18 28.96 0.10
C LEU A 784 1.59 28.55 1.44
N ASN A 785 0.79 27.47 1.48
CA ASN A 785 0.16 26.98 2.71
C ASN A 785 1.21 26.57 3.76
N ALA A 786 2.29 25.90 3.35
CA ALA A 786 3.37 25.54 4.26
C ALA A 786 4.09 26.78 4.82
N ASN A 787 4.41 27.77 3.98
CA ASN A 787 5.01 29.02 4.42
C ASN A 787 4.08 29.85 5.30
N TYR A 788 2.77 29.81 5.05
CA TYR A 788 1.77 30.44 5.92
C TYR A 788 1.77 29.83 7.31
N LEU A 789 1.73 28.51 7.41
CA LEU A 789 1.79 27.83 8.71
C LEU A 789 3.12 28.06 9.40
N ALA A 790 4.24 27.98 8.68
CA ALA A 790 5.57 28.26 9.23
C ALA A 790 5.68 29.67 9.81
N LYS A 791 5.09 30.67 9.10
CA LYS A 791 5.08 32.06 9.57
C LYS A 791 4.21 32.26 10.80
N LYS A 792 2.99 31.72 10.79
CA LYS A 792 2.03 31.85 11.89
C LYS A 792 2.43 31.09 13.15
N LEU A 793 2.95 29.89 12.99
CA LEU A 793 3.37 29.05 14.11
C LEU A 793 4.76 29.36 14.62
N GLY A 794 5.63 29.92 13.76
CA GLY A 794 7.04 30.21 14.10
C GLY A 794 7.24 31.16 15.29
N GLU A 795 6.24 31.97 15.62
CA GLU A 795 6.26 32.84 16.82
C GLU A 795 6.09 32.04 18.13
N SER A 796 5.38 30.91 18.06
CA SER A 796 5.05 30.06 19.20
C SER A 796 5.89 28.79 19.27
N PHE A 797 6.26 28.25 18.12
CA PHE A 797 7.04 27.02 17.92
C PHE A 797 8.13 27.31 16.89
N PRO A 798 9.41 27.40 17.29
CA PRO A 798 10.47 27.73 16.34
C PRO A 798 10.47 26.77 15.12
N VAL A 799 10.56 27.34 13.93
CA VAL A 799 10.79 26.55 12.70
C VAL A 799 12.25 26.17 12.66
N LEU A 800 12.55 24.87 12.68
CA LEU A 800 13.89 24.36 12.87
C LEU A 800 14.80 24.63 11.65
N TYR A 801 14.26 24.44 10.45
CA TYR A 801 14.99 24.65 9.20
C TYR A 801 14.23 25.58 8.25
N SER A 802 14.96 26.43 7.59
CA SER A 802 14.46 27.26 6.49
C SER A 802 15.54 27.38 5.40
N GLY A 803 15.11 27.46 4.16
CA GLY A 803 15.99 27.71 3.04
C GLY A 803 16.19 29.22 2.79
N ARG A 804 16.49 29.56 1.53
CA ARG A 804 16.69 30.95 1.09
C ARG A 804 15.51 31.86 1.51
N ASN A 805 15.81 33.08 1.89
CA ASN A 805 14.85 34.09 2.34
C ASN A 805 13.99 33.66 3.55
N GLY A 806 14.44 32.68 4.32
CA GLY A 806 13.68 32.16 5.45
C GLY A 806 12.43 31.38 5.04
N ARG A 807 12.37 30.86 3.81
CA ARG A 807 11.25 30.10 3.26
C ARG A 807 11.41 28.59 3.50
N VAL A 808 10.27 27.92 3.55
CA VAL A 808 10.18 26.45 3.53
C VAL A 808 9.61 25.98 2.19
N ALA A 809 9.76 24.69 1.88
CA ALA A 809 9.16 24.08 0.71
C ALA A 809 7.65 23.82 0.95
N HIS A 810 7.17 22.59 0.78
CA HIS A 810 5.76 22.22 0.98
C HIS A 810 5.45 21.74 2.40
N GLU A 811 6.44 21.71 3.27
CA GLU A 811 6.35 21.27 4.67
C GLU A 811 7.31 22.06 5.56
N CYS A 812 7.10 22.05 6.87
CA CYS A 812 7.99 22.67 7.84
C CYS A 812 8.13 21.83 9.10
N ILE A 813 9.25 22.01 9.80
CA ILE A 813 9.56 21.32 11.07
C ILE A 813 9.48 22.31 12.21
N LEU A 814 8.58 22.04 13.16
CA LEU A 814 8.43 22.81 14.40
C LEU A 814 9.26 22.15 15.51
N ASP A 815 10.11 22.92 16.14
CA ASP A 815 10.99 22.46 17.22
C ASP A 815 10.30 22.56 18.58
N ILE A 816 9.99 21.42 19.20
CA ILE A 816 9.34 21.35 20.51
C ILE A 816 10.37 21.24 21.65
N ARG A 817 11.64 20.96 21.34
CA ARG A 817 12.70 20.74 22.36
C ARG A 817 12.87 21.88 23.34
N PRO A 818 12.90 23.17 22.93
CA PRO A 818 12.99 24.28 23.90
C PRO A 818 11.79 24.35 24.86
N LEU A 819 10.59 24.01 24.35
CA LEU A 819 9.40 23.99 25.19
C LEU A 819 9.42 22.82 26.16
N LYS A 820 9.89 21.66 25.73
CA LYS A 820 10.07 20.47 26.58
C LYS A 820 11.07 20.73 27.67
N GLU A 821 12.20 21.36 27.37
CA GLU A 821 13.23 21.73 28.35
C GLU A 821 12.66 22.68 29.41
N ALA A 822 11.86 23.65 29.00
CA ALA A 822 11.30 24.68 29.90
C ALA A 822 10.07 24.23 30.70
N SER A 823 9.27 23.27 30.20
CA SER A 823 7.98 22.89 30.80
C SER A 823 7.85 21.40 31.16
N GLY A 824 8.70 20.55 30.61
CA GLY A 824 8.55 19.09 30.64
C GLY A 824 7.54 18.52 29.63
N ILE A 825 6.76 19.35 28.92
CA ILE A 825 5.78 18.91 27.93
C ILE A 825 6.48 18.50 26.64
N SER A 826 6.23 17.27 26.21
CA SER A 826 6.85 16.67 25.01
C SER A 826 6.05 16.89 23.73
N GLU A 827 6.68 16.61 22.58
CA GLU A 827 6.03 16.55 21.27
C GLU A 827 4.88 15.52 21.26
N MET A 828 4.99 14.45 22.02
CA MET A 828 3.92 13.46 22.20
C MET A 828 2.71 14.05 22.91
N ASP A 829 2.93 14.85 23.97
CA ASP A 829 1.84 15.50 24.70
C ASP A 829 1.09 16.50 23.82
N VAL A 830 1.82 17.27 23.03
CA VAL A 830 1.24 18.18 22.02
C VAL A 830 0.42 17.39 20.99
N ALA A 831 0.95 16.29 20.49
CA ALA A 831 0.27 15.43 19.52
C ALA A 831 -1.03 14.83 20.08
N LYS A 832 -0.99 14.33 21.32
CA LYS A 832 -2.19 13.77 21.97
C LYS A 832 -3.22 14.87 22.25
N ARG A 833 -2.76 16.07 22.63
CA ARG A 833 -3.65 17.19 22.88
C ARG A 833 -4.35 17.70 21.62
N LEU A 834 -3.69 17.65 20.45
CA LEU A 834 -4.31 17.98 19.16
C LEU A 834 -5.54 17.10 18.87
N MET A 835 -5.57 15.86 19.35
CA MET A 835 -6.76 14.99 19.21
C MET A 835 -8.00 15.58 19.91
N ASP A 836 -7.83 16.23 21.07
CA ASP A 836 -8.93 16.92 21.74
C ASP A 836 -9.42 18.15 20.96
N TYR A 837 -8.53 18.75 20.15
CA TYR A 837 -8.87 19.81 19.20
C TYR A 837 -9.47 19.30 17.88
N GLY A 838 -9.61 17.96 17.73
CA GLY A 838 -10.19 17.35 16.53
C GLY A 838 -9.23 17.28 15.34
N PHE A 839 -7.94 17.17 15.59
CA PHE A 839 -6.90 16.99 14.57
C PHE A 839 -6.11 15.70 14.78
N HIS A 840 -5.74 15.06 13.66
CA HIS A 840 -4.63 14.15 13.64
C HIS A 840 -3.34 14.96 13.76
N ALA A 841 -2.46 14.59 14.68
CA ALA A 841 -1.21 15.32 14.84
C ALA A 841 -0.28 15.18 13.64
N PRO A 842 0.61 16.14 13.41
CA PRO A 842 1.71 16.04 12.45
C PRO A 842 2.65 14.88 12.76
N THR A 843 3.56 14.55 11.83
CA THR A 843 4.58 13.53 12.03
C THR A 843 5.53 13.93 13.18
N MET A 844 5.67 13.03 14.13
CA MET A 844 6.47 13.26 15.34
C MET A 844 7.90 12.74 15.18
N SER A 845 8.86 13.50 15.72
CA SER A 845 10.26 13.07 15.90
C SER A 845 10.91 12.54 14.62
N PHE A 846 10.56 13.11 13.47
CA PHE A 846 11.15 12.79 12.18
C PHE A 846 11.36 14.08 11.35
N PRO A 847 12.49 14.24 10.66
CA PRO A 847 13.74 13.46 10.77
C PRO A 847 14.53 13.75 12.06
N VAL A 848 14.09 14.73 12.83
CA VAL A 848 14.75 15.15 14.09
C VAL A 848 13.89 14.80 15.29
N ALA A 849 14.48 14.15 16.28
CA ALA A 849 13.79 13.81 17.52
C ALA A 849 13.31 15.08 18.26
N GLY A 850 12.12 15.04 18.85
CA GLY A 850 11.53 16.15 19.59
C GLY A 850 10.91 17.25 18.75
N THR A 851 10.55 16.95 17.52
CA THR A 851 9.95 17.88 16.56
C THR A 851 8.60 17.40 16.05
N LEU A 852 7.85 18.32 15.40
CA LEU A 852 6.64 18.04 14.64
C LEU A 852 6.84 18.50 13.19
N MET A 853 6.66 17.60 12.21
CA MET A 853 6.74 17.94 10.80
C MET A 853 5.33 18.12 10.26
N VAL A 854 5.05 19.30 9.74
CA VAL A 854 3.73 19.74 9.27
C VAL A 854 3.73 19.90 7.76
N GLU A 855 2.86 19.18 7.07
CA GLU A 855 2.61 19.31 5.63
C GLU A 855 1.13 19.61 5.40
N PRO A 856 0.74 20.87 5.12
CA PRO A 856 -0.56 21.17 4.58
C PRO A 856 -0.54 20.98 3.05
N THR A 857 -1.60 20.40 2.50
CA THR A 857 -1.72 20.27 1.05
C THR A 857 -2.39 21.51 0.44
N GLU A 858 -2.34 21.62 -0.88
CA GLU A 858 -3.06 22.68 -1.63
C GLU A 858 -4.58 22.55 -1.53
N SER A 859 -5.09 21.38 -1.20
CA SER A 859 -6.55 21.14 -1.07
C SER A 859 -7.15 21.71 0.23
N GLU A 860 -6.33 22.10 1.18
CA GLU A 860 -6.79 22.62 2.46
C GLU A 860 -7.20 24.11 2.36
N SER A 861 -8.37 24.43 2.89
CA SER A 861 -8.87 25.79 2.90
C SER A 861 -8.14 26.65 3.94
N LYS A 862 -8.06 27.98 3.67
CA LYS A 862 -7.51 28.91 4.67
C LYS A 862 -8.20 28.81 6.03
N ARG A 863 -9.53 28.59 6.05
CA ARG A 863 -10.28 28.37 7.29
C ARG A 863 -9.77 27.17 8.08
N GLU A 864 -9.41 26.08 7.43
CA GLU A 864 -8.89 24.90 8.10
C GLU A 864 -7.44 25.10 8.57
N LEU A 865 -6.62 25.80 7.78
CA LEU A 865 -5.28 26.22 8.20
C LEU A 865 -5.35 27.13 9.44
N ASP A 866 -6.26 28.11 9.45
CA ASP A 866 -6.47 28.99 10.60
C ASP A 866 -6.91 28.21 11.83
N ARG A 867 -7.84 27.25 11.69
CA ARG A 867 -8.28 26.38 12.78
C ARG A 867 -7.12 25.59 13.39
N PHE A 868 -6.20 25.10 12.55
CA PHE A 868 -4.98 24.41 13.01
C PHE A 868 -4.03 25.38 13.74
N VAL A 869 -3.84 26.58 13.22
CA VAL A 869 -3.03 27.64 13.90
C VAL A 869 -3.64 28.00 15.25
N GLU A 870 -4.95 28.18 15.33
CA GLU A 870 -5.66 28.46 16.61
C GLU A 870 -5.46 27.34 17.62
N ALA A 871 -5.60 26.06 17.20
CA ALA A 871 -5.38 24.91 18.04
C ALA A 871 -3.94 24.86 18.60
N MET A 872 -2.95 25.02 17.72
CA MET A 872 -1.54 25.03 18.14
C MET A 872 -1.22 26.22 19.06
N THR A 873 -1.75 27.41 18.79
CA THR A 873 -1.55 28.60 19.63
C THR A 873 -2.20 28.40 21.01
N ALA A 874 -3.38 27.80 21.06
CA ALA A 874 -4.04 27.46 22.33
C ALA A 874 -3.22 26.43 23.13
N ILE A 875 -2.71 25.38 22.47
CA ILE A 875 -1.80 24.40 23.09
C ILE A 875 -0.53 25.09 23.62
N ARG A 876 0.02 26.07 22.89
CA ARG A 876 1.17 26.85 23.38
C ARG A 876 0.83 27.63 24.66
N ALA A 877 -0.38 28.18 24.74
CA ALA A 877 -0.85 28.85 25.96
C ALA A 877 -1.07 27.86 27.12
N GLU A 878 -1.55 26.65 26.83
CA GLU A 878 -1.64 25.58 27.84
C GLU A 878 -0.24 25.17 28.35
N ILE A 879 0.76 25.06 27.48
CA ILE A 879 2.16 24.83 27.87
C ILE A 879 2.68 25.95 28.79
N ALA A 880 2.36 27.20 28.49
CA ALA A 880 2.74 28.33 29.34
C ALA A 880 2.16 28.21 30.76
N LYS A 881 0.90 27.76 30.91
CA LYS A 881 0.29 27.51 32.22
C LYS A 881 1.05 26.45 33.02
N VAL A 882 1.67 25.46 32.38
CA VAL A 882 2.55 24.49 33.04
C VAL A 882 3.90 25.13 33.42
N GLN A 883 4.49 25.91 32.52
CA GLN A 883 5.74 26.65 32.77
C GLN A 883 5.63 27.60 33.96
N ASP A 884 4.50 28.30 34.08
CA ASP A 884 4.24 29.29 35.14
C ASP A 884 3.74 28.62 36.43
N GLY A 885 3.63 27.30 36.49
CA GLY A 885 3.19 26.57 37.68
C GLY A 885 1.71 26.67 37.99
N HIS A 886 0.89 27.19 37.04
CA HIS A 886 -0.58 27.22 37.17
C HIS A 886 -1.15 25.79 37.15
N TRP A 887 -0.60 24.94 36.31
CA TRP A 887 -0.85 23.49 36.29
C TRP A 887 0.44 22.72 36.64
N SER A 888 0.30 21.64 37.37
CA SER A 888 1.46 20.76 37.60
C SER A 888 1.80 19.97 36.35
N LEU A 889 3.07 19.60 36.19
CA LEU A 889 3.48 18.72 35.06
C LEU A 889 2.75 17.38 35.09
N ALA A 890 2.45 16.85 36.27
CA ALA A 890 1.81 15.55 36.41
C ALA A 890 0.26 15.60 36.22
N ASP A 891 -0.35 16.81 36.28
CA ASP A 891 -1.80 16.95 36.20
C ASP A 891 -2.16 18.23 35.40
N ASN A 892 -2.33 18.05 34.09
CA ASN A 892 -2.71 19.08 33.14
C ASN A 892 -3.36 18.43 31.89
N PRO A 893 -4.09 19.23 31.05
CA PRO A 893 -4.80 18.68 29.90
C PRO A 893 -3.91 18.00 28.84
N LEU A 894 -2.62 18.38 28.74
CA LEU A 894 -1.71 17.85 27.72
C LEU A 894 -1.26 16.43 28.05
N VAL A 895 -0.85 16.17 29.31
CA VAL A 895 -0.37 14.83 29.70
C VAL A 895 -1.49 13.81 29.84
N HIS A 896 -2.72 14.27 30.07
CA HIS A 896 -3.89 13.40 30.14
C HIS A 896 -4.66 13.25 28.82
N ALA A 897 -4.30 14.02 27.79
CA ALA A 897 -4.91 13.90 26.46
C ALA A 897 -4.61 12.52 25.80
N PRO A 898 -5.51 12.03 24.95
CA PRO A 898 -6.82 12.58 24.63
C PRO A 898 -7.88 12.24 25.68
N HIS A 899 -8.90 13.10 25.81
CA HIS A 899 -9.99 12.90 26.76
C HIS A 899 -11.20 12.26 26.07
N THR A 900 -11.76 11.25 26.71
CA THR A 900 -12.95 10.51 26.23
C THR A 900 -14.25 11.00 26.86
N GLN A 901 -15.38 10.49 26.39
CA GLN A 901 -16.68 10.72 27.05
C GLN A 901 -16.68 10.15 28.49
N ASP A 902 -16.03 8.99 28.69
CA ASP A 902 -15.98 8.35 29.99
C ASP A 902 -15.29 9.24 31.03
N ASP A 903 -14.27 10.03 30.65
CA ASP A 903 -13.57 10.94 31.54
C ASP A 903 -14.50 12.01 32.10
N VAL A 904 -15.37 12.62 31.26
CA VAL A 904 -16.25 13.72 31.69
C VAL A 904 -17.51 13.23 32.35
N MET A 905 -17.86 11.95 32.19
CA MET A 905 -19.02 11.34 32.85
C MET A 905 -18.70 10.80 34.26
N ASP A 906 -17.44 10.75 34.66
CA ASP A 906 -17.06 10.40 36.03
C ASP A 906 -17.74 11.35 37.04
N ALA A 907 -18.29 10.80 38.12
CA ALA A 907 -19.00 11.56 39.15
C ALA A 907 -18.05 12.59 39.79
N GLU A 908 -16.81 12.20 40.07
CA GLU A 908 -15.77 13.04 40.62
C GLU A 908 -14.77 13.48 39.54
N TRP A 909 -14.39 14.74 39.59
CA TRP A 909 -13.36 15.30 38.73
C TRP A 909 -12.17 15.77 39.57
N ASN A 910 -11.20 14.90 39.76
CA ASN A 910 -10.04 15.16 40.60
C ASN A 910 -8.82 15.61 39.77
N ARG A 911 -9.00 16.67 38.99
CA ARG A 911 -8.01 17.26 38.07
C ARG A 911 -7.78 18.73 38.40
N GLY A 912 -6.57 19.22 38.20
CA GLY A 912 -6.21 20.63 38.34
C GLY A 912 -6.79 21.58 37.30
N TYR A 913 -7.62 21.09 36.38
CA TYR A 913 -8.26 21.81 35.31
C TYR A 913 -9.73 21.38 35.18
N SER A 914 -10.55 22.20 34.54
CA SER A 914 -11.99 21.94 34.41
C SER A 914 -12.29 20.91 33.32
N ARG A 915 -13.48 20.26 33.39
CA ARG A 915 -14.01 19.40 32.30
C ARG A 915 -14.11 20.15 30.97
N ALA A 916 -14.47 21.43 31.02
CA ALA A 916 -14.57 22.27 29.81
C ALA A 916 -13.19 22.44 29.15
N GLU A 917 -12.14 22.76 29.93
CA GLU A 917 -10.76 22.85 29.42
C GLU A 917 -10.29 21.50 28.86
N ALA A 918 -10.71 20.39 29.43
CA ALA A 918 -10.38 19.06 28.95
C ALA A 918 -10.92 18.82 27.53
N VAL A 919 -12.23 18.97 27.30
CA VAL A 919 -12.89 18.45 26.11
C VAL A 919 -13.42 19.52 25.15
N PHE A 920 -13.57 20.77 25.59
CA PHE A 920 -14.03 21.89 24.77
C PHE A 920 -13.05 23.06 24.84
N PRO A 921 -11.80 22.86 24.44
CA PRO A 921 -10.74 23.86 24.59
C PRO A 921 -10.90 25.07 23.66
N SER A 922 -11.80 25.02 22.68
CA SER A 922 -12.16 26.15 21.80
C SER A 922 -13.63 26.09 21.38
N ASP A 923 -14.16 27.21 20.86
CA ASP A 923 -15.53 27.28 20.35
C ASP A 923 -15.72 26.40 19.10
N ALA A 924 -14.72 26.30 18.25
CA ALA A 924 -14.76 25.41 17.09
C ALA A 924 -14.91 23.93 17.50
N VAL A 925 -14.17 23.50 18.53
CA VAL A 925 -14.31 22.16 19.09
C VAL A 925 -15.67 21.96 19.74
N ARG A 926 -16.21 22.98 20.42
CA ARG A 926 -17.54 22.90 21.02
C ARG A 926 -18.65 22.71 19.99
N ALA A 927 -18.50 23.33 18.82
CA ALA A 927 -19.46 23.24 17.72
C ALA A 927 -19.45 21.85 17.03
N ALA A 928 -18.28 21.22 16.94
CA ALA A 928 -18.10 19.93 16.25
C ALA A 928 -17.03 19.07 16.94
N LYS A 929 -17.38 18.47 18.09
CA LYS A 929 -16.47 17.65 18.88
C LYS A 929 -16.28 16.26 18.29
N LEU A 930 -15.04 15.92 17.95
CA LEU A 930 -14.61 14.53 17.78
C LEU A 930 -14.32 13.93 19.16
N TRP A 931 -14.90 12.78 19.45
CA TRP A 931 -14.66 12.07 20.69
C TRP A 931 -13.71 10.89 20.44
N PRO A 932 -12.46 10.92 20.92
CA PRO A 932 -11.63 9.74 20.96
C PRO A 932 -12.33 8.62 21.72
N SER A 933 -12.27 7.39 21.20
CA SER A 933 -12.99 6.25 21.80
C SER A 933 -12.20 5.60 22.94
N VAL A 934 -10.91 5.91 23.06
CA VAL A 934 -9.99 5.47 24.12
C VAL A 934 -9.10 6.63 24.56
N ASN A 935 -8.60 6.57 25.79
CA ASN A 935 -7.57 7.48 26.28
C ASN A 935 -6.19 7.13 25.70
N ARG A 936 -5.15 7.84 26.17
CA ARG A 936 -3.75 7.56 25.82
C ARG A 936 -3.44 6.07 26.03
N ILE A 937 -2.94 5.44 24.98
CA ILE A 937 -2.65 4.00 24.97
C ILE A 937 -1.29 3.73 25.62
N ASP A 938 -1.23 2.66 26.40
CA ASP A 938 0.01 2.16 27.04
C ASP A 938 0.76 1.26 26.06
N ASP A 939 1.69 1.86 25.29
CA ASP A 939 2.52 1.15 24.32
C ASP A 939 3.47 0.14 24.97
N VAL A 940 3.99 0.47 26.16
CA VAL A 940 4.94 -0.39 26.89
C VAL A 940 4.24 -1.65 27.38
N TYR A 941 3.03 -1.50 27.90
CA TYR A 941 2.22 -2.65 28.31
C TYR A 941 1.93 -3.56 27.12
N GLY A 942 1.48 -2.98 25.99
CA GLY A 942 1.15 -3.73 24.77
C GLY A 942 2.32 -4.50 24.17
N ASP A 943 3.55 -3.93 24.21
CA ASP A 943 4.75 -4.63 23.72
C ASP A 943 5.24 -5.73 24.66
N ARG A 944 5.01 -5.57 25.96
CA ARG A 944 5.35 -6.59 26.99
C ARG A 944 4.35 -7.72 27.04
N ASN A 945 3.08 -7.46 26.70
CA ASN A 945 1.96 -8.40 26.75
C ASN A 945 1.36 -8.57 25.36
N LEU A 946 2.16 -9.05 24.42
CA LEU A 946 1.79 -9.12 23.02
C LEU A 946 0.58 -10.04 22.81
N PHE A 947 -0.52 -9.46 22.34
CA PHE A 947 -1.74 -10.15 21.96
C PHE A 947 -2.24 -9.58 20.62
N CYS A 948 -2.31 -10.39 19.58
CA CYS A 948 -2.50 -9.95 18.20
C CYS A 948 -3.63 -10.72 17.49
N SER A 949 -4.66 -11.10 18.23
CA SER A 949 -5.85 -11.78 17.73
C SER A 949 -7.11 -11.17 18.34
N CYS A 950 -8.29 -11.57 17.88
CA CYS A 950 -9.54 -11.16 18.51
C CYS A 950 -9.63 -11.68 19.95
N ILE A 951 -10.24 -10.91 20.84
CA ILE A 951 -10.43 -11.31 22.23
C ILE A 951 -11.34 -12.56 22.25
N PRO A 952 -10.97 -13.64 22.97
CA PRO A 952 -11.80 -14.82 23.08
C PRO A 952 -13.19 -14.50 23.64
N THR A 953 -14.22 -15.20 23.15
CA THR A 953 -15.62 -14.98 23.55
C THR A 953 -15.83 -15.14 25.06
N GLU A 954 -15.05 -16.02 25.69
CA GLU A 954 -15.10 -16.26 27.12
C GLU A 954 -14.64 -15.07 27.96
N ASP A 955 -13.80 -14.20 27.40
CA ASP A 955 -13.31 -13.01 28.09
C ASP A 955 -14.30 -11.84 28.04
N TYR A 956 -15.29 -11.87 27.15
CA TYR A 956 -16.42 -10.92 27.17
C TYR A 956 -17.45 -11.24 28.29
N ALA A 957 -17.39 -12.40 28.87
CA ALA A 957 -18.28 -12.82 29.97
C ALA A 957 -17.76 -12.38 31.36
N LYS A 958 -16.55 -11.79 31.40
CA LYS A 958 -15.96 -11.25 32.65
C LYS A 958 -16.11 -9.73 32.69
#